data_c446fe1989dbab781bd945a6b4dd913e
#
_entry.id   c446fe1989dbab781bd945a6b4dd913e
#
_cell.length_a   1.000
_cell.length_b   1.000
_cell.length_c   1.000
_cell.angle_alpha   90.00
_cell.angle_beta   90.00
_cell.angle_gamma   90.00
#
_symmetry.space_group_name_H-M   'P 1'
#
loop_
_entity.id
_entity.type
_entity.pdbx_description
1 polymer ?
#
loop_
_entity_poly.entity_id
_entity_poly.type
_entity_poly.pdbx_seq_one_letter_code
_entity_poly.pdbx_strand_id
1 'polypeptide(L)'
;VQIDVRLRFVFFKIQLGEKRMKLKKVFNILSILVILGLLLAACAPATEETPMEEQPAATDEPVATEEPTAEPTEEAPSTERRGGWLDEIVFSAISSDTAISQLQAGTIDFYSFNLSSDALQDIKDAGLNYTQSYGGNYGISLNPAVFDDTARLNPFSNRKIREALNWLIDREYVNQEIYGGGSLPKVLPITTQLVEYTNLIATARALENKYAYDLERAREQVATEMEAMGATLGADGKWQFNGEPITLIFLIRNDGDGTRQPMGDYVSNQLEEVGFTVDRQYKTASEVFPIWLGSVASEGQWHMYTAGYLPSGLTRDERGNIQQYYLPTSVQASDPFISNVADPELQELGDDLAQGNFADKAERDEMLARALELSLEDSLFVWVVDQLVYAPYDTDVSVTYDLGAGYEAAFMGNYNLRFIDQEGGTMNVGTNDLFTQPWNTIAGSNWVWDSNIMRATSQGAGPVGGTQGLMGDPYTGLAWPHRIERASLEFVSGLPITDNQLGWLDVSQADEIPVPADAWVDWDATTQTFITADEKFPDGTTAKTKSVVVYPADLYETVKWHDGSPISAADFVMAFAILLDRAKPESAVYDEAGALSVDAFLPSFKGWRITSTQPLTIEYYSDTYAADAELNVLPLWPGSPTGLAGENNWQTLAVSNLAEAAGELAYSSDKGDALGIEQMSWVGGPSLEILKKYMDQAQAEGHIPYEATMSQFLTPEEVALRYENMAKWYEDHGHFWVGTGPYYLDQVFTTEKSLVLKNFSDYPDLASRWSDFKDPKRATVILDGPGQVTAGQESVFDVTVNFNNEPYANEDIGQVKYILYGSTGDVIAVGVAEAVGEGLFQVTLDAETTSKLETGSAKLEVAVSPIPVAIPAFTSIEFVVVK
;
A
#
# COMPACT_ATOMS: atom_id res chain seq x y z
N VAL A 1 -40.68 -28.70 18.47
CA VAL A 1 -39.48 -28.84 17.60
C VAL A 1 -38.30 -28.02 18.13
N GLN A 2 -38.55 -26.96 18.92
CA GLN A 2 -37.44 -26.09 19.43
C GLN A 2 -36.77 -26.56 20.75
N ILE A 3 -37.25 -27.60 21.39
CA ILE A 3 -36.69 -28.10 22.69
C ILE A 3 -35.64 -29.21 22.46
N ASP A 4 -35.68 -29.92 21.36
CA ASP A 4 -34.78 -31.07 21.09
C ASP A 4 -33.35 -30.67 20.59
N VAL A 5 -33.17 -29.47 20.03
CA VAL A 5 -31.92 -28.99 19.54
C VAL A 5 -30.99 -28.53 20.68
N ARG A 6 -31.50 -27.96 21.75
CA ARG A 6 -30.70 -27.50 22.91
C ARG A 6 -30.10 -28.65 23.75
N LEU A 7 -30.76 -29.80 23.83
CA LEU A 7 -30.26 -30.96 24.58
C LEU A 7 -29.13 -31.71 23.83
N ARG A 8 -29.10 -31.68 22.51
CA ARG A 8 -28.02 -32.29 21.72
C ARG A 8 -26.73 -31.45 21.78
N PHE A 9 -26.82 -30.13 21.88
CA PHE A 9 -25.68 -29.23 22.01
C PHE A 9 -24.94 -29.33 23.35
N VAL A 10 -25.67 -29.60 24.44
CA VAL A 10 -25.10 -29.77 25.79
C VAL A 10 -24.36 -31.11 25.92
N PHE A 11 -24.90 -32.19 25.35
CA PHE A 11 -24.23 -33.51 25.34
C PHE A 11 -22.96 -33.54 24.49
N PHE A 12 -22.92 -32.78 23.38
CA PHE A 12 -21.75 -32.68 22.52
C PHE A 12 -20.61 -31.89 23.18
N LYS A 13 -20.92 -30.83 23.96
CA LYS A 13 -19.90 -30.07 24.72
C LYS A 13 -19.29 -30.86 25.88
N ILE A 14 -20.06 -31.75 26.51
CA ILE A 14 -19.55 -32.57 27.64
C ILE A 14 -18.61 -33.68 27.12
N GLN A 15 -18.86 -34.29 25.97
CA GLN A 15 -17.99 -35.29 25.37
C GLN A 15 -16.67 -34.72 24.82
N LEU A 16 -16.67 -33.49 24.34
CA LEU A 16 -15.44 -32.80 23.90
C LEU A 16 -14.54 -32.37 25.09
N GLY A 17 -15.13 -32.01 26.22
CA GLY A 17 -14.39 -31.66 27.44
C GLY A 17 -13.59 -32.85 28.03
N GLU A 18 -14.17 -34.05 28.07
CA GLU A 18 -13.50 -35.22 28.59
C GLU A 18 -12.35 -35.78 27.68
N LYS A 19 -12.49 -35.61 26.35
CA LYS A 19 -11.42 -35.96 25.42
C LYS A 19 -10.21 -35.04 25.52
N ARG A 20 -10.46 -33.71 25.71
CA ARG A 20 -9.36 -32.73 25.90
C ARG A 20 -8.57 -32.94 27.19
N MET A 21 -9.22 -33.38 28.27
CA MET A 21 -8.53 -33.66 29.55
C MET A 21 -7.64 -34.90 29.48
N LYS A 22 -8.00 -35.94 28.73
CA LYS A 22 -7.18 -37.15 28.51
C LYS A 22 -5.99 -36.85 27.59
N LEU A 23 -6.14 -36.02 26.57
CA LEU A 23 -5.05 -35.60 25.67
C LEU A 23 -3.97 -34.78 26.39
N LYS A 24 -4.37 -33.79 27.25
CA LYS A 24 -3.42 -33.00 28.03
C LYS A 24 -2.57 -33.83 28.99
N LYS A 25 -3.13 -34.91 29.59
CA LYS A 25 -2.34 -35.79 30.47
C LYS A 25 -1.32 -36.67 29.71
N VAL A 26 -1.63 -37.08 28.48
CA VAL A 26 -0.69 -37.82 27.63
C VAL A 26 0.42 -36.92 27.12
N PHE A 27 0.10 -35.67 26.78
CA PHE A 27 1.08 -34.69 26.32
C PHE A 27 2.09 -34.32 27.39
N ASN A 28 1.63 -34.13 28.65
CA ASN A 28 2.52 -33.80 29.77
C ASN A 28 3.46 -34.97 30.16
N ILE A 29 3.04 -36.23 29.95
CA ILE A 29 3.91 -37.39 30.19
C ILE A 29 4.96 -37.51 29.09
N LEU A 30 4.62 -37.23 27.85
CA LEU A 30 5.56 -37.24 26.71
C LEU A 30 6.62 -36.14 26.86
N SER A 31 6.21 -34.93 27.29
CA SER A 31 7.13 -33.80 27.49
C SER A 31 8.16 -34.08 28.62
N ILE A 32 7.78 -34.81 29.69
CA ILE A 32 8.70 -35.17 30.78
C ILE A 32 9.70 -36.22 30.30
N LEU A 33 9.33 -37.15 29.41
CA LEU A 33 10.22 -38.15 28.85
C LEU A 33 11.25 -37.56 27.88
N VAL A 34 10.88 -36.51 27.11
CA VAL A 34 11.82 -35.81 26.23
C VAL A 34 12.84 -34.97 27.02
N ILE A 35 12.43 -34.35 28.10
CA ILE A 35 13.34 -33.57 28.98
C ILE A 35 14.32 -34.50 29.69
N LEU A 36 13.92 -35.71 30.10
CA LEU A 36 14.82 -36.71 30.70
C LEU A 36 15.81 -37.29 29.69
N GLY A 37 15.45 -37.37 28.40
CA GLY A 37 16.34 -37.81 27.31
C GLY A 37 17.46 -36.82 26.98
N LEU A 38 17.16 -35.51 27.08
CA LEU A 38 18.11 -34.44 26.79
C LEU A 38 19.15 -34.25 27.93
N LEU A 39 18.84 -34.62 29.17
CA LEU A 39 19.76 -34.53 30.31
C LEU A 39 20.81 -35.67 30.38
N LEU A 40 20.68 -36.70 29.58
CA LEU A 40 21.63 -37.84 29.52
C LEU A 40 22.69 -37.73 28.41
N ALA A 41 22.60 -36.72 27.54
CA ALA A 41 23.50 -36.48 26.41
C ALA A 41 24.69 -35.52 26.73
N ALA A 42 24.79 -34.98 27.92
CA ALA A 42 25.75 -33.91 28.29
C ALA A 42 26.99 -34.38 29.05
N CYS A 43 27.49 -35.58 28.78
CA CYS A 43 28.77 -36.01 29.35
C CYS A 43 29.62 -36.73 28.28
N ALA A 44 30.47 -35.95 27.60
CA ALA A 44 31.66 -36.44 26.92
C ALA A 44 32.80 -35.42 27.06
N PRO A 45 34.05 -35.81 27.31
CA PRO A 45 35.12 -34.94 27.81
C PRO A 45 35.85 -34.20 26.68
N ALA A 46 36.27 -32.94 27.00
CA ALA A 46 37.04 -32.05 26.15
C ALA A 46 38.48 -32.56 25.88
N THR A 47 38.95 -32.38 24.66
CA THR A 47 40.36 -32.60 24.27
C THR A 47 41.15 -31.30 24.39
N GLU A 48 42.34 -31.37 24.96
CA GLU A 48 43.26 -30.25 25.21
C GLU A 48 43.88 -29.68 23.93
N GLU A 49 43.97 -28.36 23.85
CA GLU A 49 44.76 -27.62 22.87
C GLU A 49 46.20 -27.38 23.43
N THR A 50 47.18 -27.58 22.59
CA THR A 50 48.59 -27.26 22.82
C THR A 50 48.94 -25.84 22.30
N PRO A 51 49.79 -25.05 22.98
CA PRO A 51 50.07 -23.65 22.63
C PRO A 51 51.15 -23.55 21.54
N MET A 52 51.03 -22.57 20.65
CA MET A 52 52.04 -22.15 19.66
C MET A 52 52.86 -20.98 20.20
N GLU A 53 54.17 -21.09 19.98
CA GLU A 53 55.26 -20.20 20.36
C GLU A 53 55.23 -18.83 19.62
N GLU A 54 55.59 -17.77 20.36
CA GLU A 54 55.94 -16.43 19.85
C GLU A 54 57.33 -16.44 19.20
N GLN A 55 57.50 -15.69 18.11
CA GLN A 55 58.79 -15.20 17.63
C GLN A 55 58.82 -13.69 17.33
N PRO A 56 59.96 -13.03 17.49
CA PRO A 56 60.02 -11.61 17.85
C PRO A 56 60.17 -10.63 16.67
N ALA A 57 59.88 -9.38 16.96
CA ALA A 57 59.91 -8.19 16.14
C ALA A 57 61.28 -7.87 15.50
N ALA A 58 61.28 -7.34 14.32
CA ALA A 58 62.41 -6.64 13.70
C ALA A 58 62.02 -5.21 13.27
N THR A 59 62.93 -4.32 13.42
CA THR A 59 62.98 -2.87 13.49
C THR A 59 62.80 -2.15 12.14
N ASP A 60 62.35 -0.90 12.27
CA ASP A 60 62.09 0.18 11.28
C ASP A 60 63.21 0.52 10.27
N GLU A 61 62.75 0.88 9.04
CA GLU A 61 63.30 2.00 8.25
C GLU A 61 62.18 2.69 7.43
N PRO A 62 62.27 4.01 7.16
CA PRO A 62 61.15 4.82 6.72
C PRO A 62 60.95 4.81 5.19
N VAL A 63 59.70 4.63 4.74
CA VAL A 63 59.31 4.75 3.33
C VAL A 63 58.46 6.02 3.11
N ALA A 64 58.78 6.63 1.96
CA ALA A 64 58.22 7.89 1.47
C ALA A 64 56.69 7.90 1.40
N THR A 65 56.13 9.09 1.65
CA THR A 65 54.73 9.44 1.47
C THR A 65 54.32 9.33 -0.01
N GLU A 66 53.48 8.39 -0.37
CA GLU A 66 52.70 8.39 -1.60
C GLU A 66 51.32 8.99 -1.32
N GLU A 67 50.86 9.80 -2.27
CA GLU A 67 49.49 10.39 -2.28
C GLU A 67 48.44 9.30 -2.22
N PRO A 68 47.27 9.51 -1.55
CA PRO A 68 46.21 8.52 -1.50
C PRO A 68 45.60 8.33 -2.88
N THR A 69 45.84 7.19 -3.47
CA THR A 69 45.09 6.67 -4.61
C THR A 69 43.67 6.45 -4.14
N ALA A 70 42.68 7.02 -4.84
CA ALA A 70 41.26 6.76 -4.59
C ALA A 70 41.03 5.24 -4.58
N GLU A 71 40.37 4.76 -3.51
CA GLU A 71 39.91 3.38 -3.47
C GLU A 71 38.97 3.14 -4.67
N PRO A 72 39.07 2.00 -5.34
CA PRO A 72 38.15 1.66 -6.41
C PRO A 72 36.76 1.51 -5.76
N THR A 73 35.78 2.24 -6.27
CA THR A 73 34.36 1.94 -6.02
C THR A 73 34.15 0.46 -6.36
N GLU A 74 33.77 -0.36 -5.40
CA GLU A 74 33.41 -1.75 -5.67
C GLU A 74 32.24 -1.72 -6.67
N GLU A 75 32.53 -2.13 -7.91
CA GLU A 75 31.47 -2.44 -8.88
C GLU A 75 30.62 -3.56 -8.28
N ALA A 76 29.31 -3.38 -8.27
CA ALA A 76 28.35 -4.43 -7.86
C ALA A 76 28.67 -5.71 -8.66
N PRO A 77 28.66 -6.89 -8.04
CA PRO A 77 29.00 -8.13 -8.72
C PRO A 77 28.08 -8.33 -9.93
N SER A 78 28.65 -8.33 -11.13
CA SER A 78 27.91 -8.65 -12.34
C SER A 78 27.66 -10.15 -12.36
N THR A 79 26.40 -10.59 -12.27
CA THR A 79 26.03 -11.99 -12.44
C THR A 79 25.45 -12.22 -13.84
N GLU A 80 25.69 -13.41 -14.40
CA GLU A 80 24.95 -13.88 -15.58
C GLU A 80 23.67 -14.67 -15.19
N ARG A 81 23.38 -14.76 -13.88
CA ARG A 81 22.21 -15.46 -13.35
C ARG A 81 20.92 -14.80 -13.86
N ARG A 82 19.95 -15.63 -14.30
CA ARG A 82 18.61 -15.21 -14.70
C ARG A 82 17.60 -15.50 -13.60
N GLY A 83 16.46 -14.82 -13.64
CA GLY A 83 15.44 -14.89 -12.59
C GLY A 83 15.80 -14.05 -11.39
N GLY A 84 15.48 -14.55 -10.18
CA GLY A 84 15.87 -13.91 -8.94
C GLY A 84 17.28 -14.26 -8.48
N TRP A 85 17.76 -13.55 -7.46
CA TRP A 85 19.09 -13.77 -6.89
C TRP A 85 19.22 -15.10 -6.10
N LEU A 86 18.13 -15.57 -5.48
CA LEU A 86 18.08 -16.76 -4.63
C LEU A 86 17.70 -18.00 -5.43
N ASP A 87 18.14 -19.18 -4.98
CA ASP A 87 17.65 -20.45 -5.53
C ASP A 87 16.23 -20.75 -5.05
N GLU A 88 15.98 -20.39 -3.78
CA GLU A 88 14.74 -20.71 -3.09
C GLU A 88 14.40 -19.62 -2.06
N ILE A 89 13.12 -19.30 -1.92
CA ILE A 89 12.59 -18.47 -0.84
C ILE A 89 11.50 -19.30 -0.14
N VAL A 90 11.67 -19.51 1.17
CA VAL A 90 10.68 -20.18 2.02
C VAL A 90 9.95 -19.12 2.83
N PHE A 91 8.67 -18.89 2.54
CA PHE A 91 7.82 -18.02 3.35
C PHE A 91 7.08 -18.84 4.41
N SER A 92 7.01 -18.30 5.62
CA SER A 92 6.26 -18.88 6.73
C SER A 92 5.53 -17.80 7.53
N ALA A 93 4.30 -18.08 7.95
CA ALA A 93 3.56 -17.18 8.84
C ALA A 93 4.18 -17.22 10.25
N ILE A 94 4.61 -16.05 10.73
CA ILE A 94 5.29 -15.85 11.99
C ILE A 94 4.68 -14.64 12.70
N SER A 95 4.31 -14.82 13.99
CA SER A 95 3.80 -13.72 14.79
C SER A 95 4.85 -12.63 14.98
N SER A 96 4.43 -11.37 14.87
CA SER A 96 5.28 -10.17 15.08
C SER A 96 6.02 -10.19 16.42
N ASP A 97 5.39 -10.65 17.50
CA ASP A 97 6.00 -10.73 18.85
C ASP A 97 7.24 -11.65 18.90
N THR A 98 7.38 -12.59 17.96
CA THR A 98 8.50 -13.55 17.92
C THR A 98 9.52 -13.23 16.82
N ALA A 99 9.24 -12.29 15.93
CA ALA A 99 10.06 -12.02 14.76
C ALA A 99 11.53 -11.76 15.10
N ILE A 100 11.81 -10.82 16.01
CA ILE A 100 13.18 -10.47 16.42
C ILE A 100 13.89 -11.68 17.05
N SER A 101 13.21 -12.45 17.90
CA SER A 101 13.81 -13.63 18.52
C SER A 101 14.09 -14.75 17.52
N GLN A 102 13.31 -14.89 16.46
CA GLN A 102 13.52 -15.86 15.41
C GLN A 102 14.67 -15.49 14.48
N LEU A 103 14.84 -14.19 14.17
CA LEU A 103 16.03 -13.65 13.50
C LEU A 103 17.29 -13.92 14.31
N GLN A 104 17.30 -13.57 15.61
CA GLN A 104 18.44 -13.86 16.50
C GLN A 104 18.77 -15.36 16.62
N ALA A 105 17.79 -16.23 16.45
CA ALA A 105 17.98 -17.68 16.45
C ALA A 105 18.42 -18.25 15.09
N GLY A 106 18.43 -17.43 14.02
CA GLY A 106 18.71 -17.86 12.64
C GLY A 106 17.66 -18.82 12.08
N THR A 107 16.41 -18.73 12.55
CA THR A 107 15.28 -19.53 12.02
C THR A 107 14.65 -18.86 10.80
N ILE A 108 14.72 -17.54 10.72
CA ILE A 108 14.42 -16.74 9.56
C ILE A 108 15.57 -15.75 9.33
N ASP A 109 15.78 -15.34 8.10
CA ASP A 109 16.81 -14.41 7.66
C ASP A 109 16.23 -12.99 7.51
N PHE A 110 14.91 -12.92 7.29
CA PHE A 110 14.17 -11.68 7.08
C PHE A 110 12.73 -11.82 7.60
N TYR A 111 12.22 -10.80 8.28
CA TYR A 111 10.79 -10.65 8.59
C TYR A 111 10.19 -9.56 7.72
N SER A 112 9.40 -9.94 6.72
CA SER A 112 8.94 -9.06 5.63
C SER A 112 7.84 -8.08 6.05
N PHE A 113 7.09 -8.40 7.11
CA PHE A 113 6.01 -7.53 7.58
C PHE A 113 6.53 -6.43 8.51
N ASN A 114 5.83 -5.31 8.50
CA ASN A 114 6.22 -4.14 9.28
C ASN A 114 5.93 -4.32 10.78
N LEU A 115 6.95 -4.09 11.62
CA LEU A 115 6.81 -3.90 13.06
C LEU A 115 6.55 -2.42 13.37
N SER A 116 5.83 -2.14 14.46
CA SER A 116 5.56 -0.79 14.93
C SER A 116 6.81 -0.08 15.44
N SER A 117 6.73 1.24 15.63
CA SER A 117 7.89 2.08 15.98
C SER A 117 8.49 1.78 17.34
N ASP A 118 7.74 1.23 18.28
CA ASP A 118 8.22 0.80 19.59
C ASP A 118 9.21 -0.38 19.52
N ALA A 119 9.14 -1.22 18.48
CA ALA A 119 10.08 -2.31 18.23
C ALA A 119 11.49 -1.84 17.78
N LEU A 120 11.67 -0.58 17.38
CA LEU A 120 12.92 -0.08 16.81
C LEU A 120 14.13 -0.26 17.75
N GLN A 121 13.93 -0.03 19.06
CA GLN A 121 15.01 -0.18 20.00
C GLN A 121 15.44 -1.64 20.16
N ASP A 122 14.48 -2.56 20.20
CA ASP A 122 14.74 -3.99 20.28
C ASP A 122 15.45 -4.52 19.03
N ILE A 123 15.09 -4.02 17.85
CA ILE A 123 15.78 -4.33 16.57
C ILE A 123 17.25 -3.91 16.64
N LYS A 124 17.53 -2.68 17.10
CA LYS A 124 18.89 -2.14 17.24
C LYS A 124 19.70 -2.90 18.28
N ASP A 125 19.10 -3.23 19.43
CA ASP A 125 19.76 -3.98 20.50
C ASP A 125 20.05 -5.43 20.08
N ALA A 126 19.25 -5.98 19.18
CA ALA A 126 19.50 -7.28 18.53
C ALA A 126 20.63 -7.25 17.50
N GLY A 127 21.09 -6.05 17.06
CA GLY A 127 22.13 -5.88 16.05
C GLY A 127 21.66 -6.18 14.61
N LEU A 128 20.35 -6.12 14.38
CA LEU A 128 19.73 -6.38 13.08
C LEU A 128 19.69 -5.12 12.20
N ASN A 129 19.68 -5.31 10.89
CA ASN A 129 19.29 -4.30 9.92
C ASN A 129 17.77 -4.15 9.87
N TYR A 130 17.27 -3.06 9.29
CA TYR A 130 15.84 -2.84 9.14
C TYR A 130 15.52 -1.93 7.96
N THR A 131 14.35 -2.14 7.34
CA THR A 131 13.72 -1.16 6.46
C THR A 131 12.95 -0.13 7.28
N GLN A 132 12.70 1.04 6.72
CA GLN A 132 11.83 2.06 7.33
C GLN A 132 10.91 2.66 6.27
N SER A 133 9.61 2.59 6.49
CA SER A 133 8.59 3.18 5.61
C SER A 133 7.64 4.13 6.35
N TYR A 134 6.89 4.95 5.59
CA TYR A 134 6.16 6.11 6.10
C TYR A 134 4.66 6.11 5.79
N GLY A 135 4.09 5.02 5.34
CA GLY A 135 2.79 5.09 4.69
C GLY A 135 1.57 4.75 5.53
N GLY A 136 1.73 4.05 6.65
CA GLY A 136 0.60 3.69 7.51
C GLY A 136 0.09 4.90 8.30
N ASN A 137 -1.22 5.05 8.44
CA ASN A 137 -1.81 6.10 9.27
C ASN A 137 -2.97 5.59 10.09
N TYR A 138 -3.13 6.15 11.30
CA TYR A 138 -4.26 5.88 12.16
C TYR A 138 -4.99 7.15 12.55
N GLY A 139 -6.30 6.99 12.79
CA GLY A 139 -7.17 8.04 13.24
C GLY A 139 -8.50 7.51 13.74
N ILE A 140 -9.45 8.40 13.90
CA ILE A 140 -10.78 8.10 14.41
C ILE A 140 -11.81 8.35 13.31
N SER A 141 -12.47 7.29 12.86
CA SER A 141 -13.65 7.39 11.99
C SER A 141 -14.88 7.66 12.83
N LEU A 142 -15.71 8.60 12.42
CA LEU A 142 -16.88 9.05 13.13
C LEU A 142 -18.17 8.70 12.35
N ASN A 143 -19.21 8.32 13.07
CA ASN A 143 -20.52 8.06 12.49
C ASN A 143 -21.26 9.39 12.25
N PRO A 144 -21.49 9.82 10.99
CA PRO A 144 -22.10 11.13 10.72
C PRO A 144 -23.63 11.12 10.75
N ALA A 145 -24.26 9.95 10.86
CA ALA A 145 -25.70 9.82 10.67
C ALA A 145 -26.49 10.29 11.89
N VAL A 146 -27.67 10.86 11.63
CA VAL A 146 -28.73 10.99 12.64
C VAL A 146 -29.34 9.60 12.85
N PHE A 147 -29.46 9.16 14.11
CA PHE A 147 -29.96 7.83 14.41
C PHE A 147 -31.47 7.70 14.15
N ASP A 148 -31.89 6.57 13.63
CA ASP A 148 -33.33 6.22 13.43
C ASP A 148 -34.06 6.19 14.75
N ASP A 149 -33.40 5.72 15.82
CA ASP A 149 -33.93 5.84 17.19
C ASP A 149 -33.77 7.27 17.71
N THR A 150 -34.75 8.09 17.51
CA THR A 150 -34.81 9.50 17.94
C THR A 150 -34.76 9.71 19.46
N ALA A 151 -34.86 8.65 20.28
CA ALA A 151 -34.60 8.73 21.72
C ALA A 151 -33.09 8.83 22.04
N ARG A 152 -32.25 8.42 21.13
CA ARG A 152 -30.77 8.48 21.21
C ARG A 152 -30.24 9.66 20.40
N LEU A 153 -29.28 10.38 20.94
CA LEU A 153 -28.57 11.44 20.25
C LEU A 153 -27.20 10.94 19.79
N ASN A 154 -26.92 11.07 18.49
CA ASN A 154 -25.55 10.96 18.00
C ASN A 154 -24.89 12.35 17.94
N PRO A 155 -23.95 12.69 18.82
CA PRO A 155 -23.26 13.98 18.78
C PRO A 155 -22.52 14.22 17.48
N PHE A 156 -21.97 13.17 16.85
CA PHE A 156 -21.18 13.26 15.64
C PHE A 156 -22.00 13.48 14.35
N SER A 157 -23.33 13.50 14.45
CA SER A 157 -24.16 14.04 13.37
C SER A 157 -23.97 15.57 13.17
N ASN A 158 -23.39 16.25 14.16
CA ASN A 158 -23.00 17.65 14.09
C ASN A 158 -21.52 17.81 13.74
N ARG A 159 -21.22 18.44 12.57
CA ARG A 159 -19.85 18.67 12.10
C ARG A 159 -18.99 19.43 13.10
N LYS A 160 -19.57 20.42 13.82
CA LYS A 160 -18.81 21.22 14.78
C LYS A 160 -18.36 20.42 16.01
N ILE A 161 -19.09 19.38 16.38
CA ILE A 161 -18.63 18.45 17.43
C ILE A 161 -17.51 17.54 16.86
N ARG A 162 -17.62 17.09 15.59
CA ARG A 162 -16.54 16.35 14.94
C ARG A 162 -15.28 17.21 14.83
N GLU A 163 -15.41 18.46 14.40
CA GLU A 163 -14.29 19.43 14.32
C GLU A 163 -13.59 19.61 15.68
N ALA A 164 -14.36 19.65 16.78
CA ALA A 164 -13.81 19.85 18.12
C ALA A 164 -12.83 18.74 18.56
N LEU A 165 -12.94 17.53 17.99
CA LEU A 165 -12.04 16.42 18.30
C LEU A 165 -10.61 16.70 17.82
N ASN A 166 -10.41 17.57 16.84
CA ASN A 166 -9.07 17.96 16.42
C ASN A 166 -8.31 18.73 17.53
N TRP A 167 -9.00 19.57 18.30
CA TRP A 167 -8.42 20.25 19.47
C TRP A 167 -8.39 19.37 20.73
N LEU A 168 -9.24 18.32 20.77
CA LEU A 168 -9.33 17.42 21.92
C LEU A 168 -8.18 16.41 22.00
N ILE A 169 -7.61 16.01 20.85
CA ILE A 169 -6.60 14.96 20.75
C ILE A 169 -5.20 15.59 20.70
N ASP A 170 -4.41 15.36 21.76
CA ASP A 170 -2.98 15.70 21.78
C ASP A 170 -2.17 14.67 21.01
N ARG A 171 -1.84 14.98 19.78
CA ARG A 171 -1.11 14.10 18.86
C ARG A 171 0.35 13.92 19.25
N GLU A 172 0.95 14.95 19.89
CA GLU A 172 2.32 14.83 20.42
C GLU A 172 2.36 13.87 21.60
N TYR A 173 1.37 13.93 22.50
CA TYR A 173 1.24 12.96 23.57
C TYR A 173 1.09 11.53 23.02
N VAL A 174 0.22 11.34 22.02
CA VAL A 174 0.04 10.02 21.37
C VAL A 174 1.36 9.54 20.77
N ASN A 175 2.08 10.40 20.03
CA ASN A 175 3.37 10.05 19.44
C ASN A 175 4.40 9.65 20.52
N GLN A 176 4.54 10.44 21.58
CA GLN A 176 5.57 10.19 22.61
C GLN A 176 5.25 9.00 23.52
N GLU A 177 4.00 8.90 23.99
CA GLU A 177 3.63 7.92 25.03
C GLU A 177 3.13 6.58 24.47
N ILE A 178 2.65 6.55 23.22
CA ILE A 178 2.10 5.33 22.60
C ILE A 178 3.06 4.79 21.54
N TYR A 179 3.69 5.68 20.75
CA TYR A 179 4.59 5.31 19.66
C TYR A 179 6.07 5.52 19.98
N GLY A 180 6.41 5.82 21.27
CA GLY A 180 7.80 6.00 21.72
C GLY A 180 8.56 7.13 20.99
N GLY A 181 7.85 8.10 20.42
CA GLY A 181 8.42 9.17 19.60
C GLY A 181 8.88 8.73 18.21
N GLY A 182 8.57 7.49 17.82
CA GLY A 182 9.01 6.91 16.54
C GLY A 182 8.04 7.09 15.39
N SER A 183 6.93 7.81 15.56
CA SER A 183 5.94 8.12 14.54
C SER A 183 5.79 9.62 14.36
N LEU A 184 4.84 10.07 13.56
CA LEU A 184 4.65 11.50 13.27
C LEU A 184 3.22 11.92 13.57
N PRO A 185 2.99 13.02 14.31
CA PRO A 185 1.66 13.62 14.46
C PRO A 185 1.03 13.94 13.12
N LYS A 186 -0.22 13.54 12.91
CA LYS A 186 -0.97 13.77 11.66
C LYS A 186 -2.25 14.54 11.92
N VAL A 187 -2.45 15.64 11.18
CA VAL A 187 -3.66 16.47 11.24
C VAL A 187 -4.46 16.38 9.94
N LEU A 188 -3.78 16.24 8.81
CA LEU A 188 -4.34 16.36 7.47
C LEU A 188 -4.56 15.00 6.80
N PRO A 189 -5.47 14.88 5.83
CA PRO A 189 -5.66 13.66 5.04
C PRO A 189 -4.51 13.35 4.07
N ILE A 190 -3.50 14.19 3.98
CA ILE A 190 -2.26 13.95 3.21
C ILE A 190 -1.14 13.48 4.14
N THR A 191 -0.20 12.70 3.62
CA THR A 191 0.87 12.09 4.39
C THR A 191 2.00 13.07 4.65
N THR A 192 2.40 13.25 5.93
CA THR A 192 3.34 14.29 6.40
C THR A 192 4.74 14.18 5.80
N GLN A 193 5.14 13.03 5.30
CA GLN A 193 6.47 12.74 4.74
C GLN A 193 6.47 12.49 3.22
N LEU A 194 5.39 12.87 2.52
CA LEU A 194 5.33 12.73 1.06
C LEU A 194 5.39 14.07 0.33
N VAL A 195 5.58 14.00 -0.98
CA VAL A 195 5.78 15.18 -1.85
C VAL A 195 4.61 16.16 -1.78
N GLU A 196 3.38 15.66 -1.69
CA GLU A 196 2.17 16.49 -1.64
C GLU A 196 2.17 17.42 -0.43
N TYR A 197 2.58 16.93 0.73
CA TYR A 197 2.69 17.75 1.94
C TYR A 197 3.69 18.90 1.75
N THR A 198 4.85 18.63 1.15
CA THR A 198 5.88 19.64 0.89
C THR A 198 5.43 20.66 -0.15
N ASN A 199 4.63 20.23 -1.15
CA ASN A 199 4.04 21.15 -2.13
C ASN A 199 3.12 22.18 -1.44
N LEU A 200 2.31 21.73 -0.47
CA LEU A 200 1.33 22.52 0.26
C LEU A 200 1.77 22.92 1.68
N ILE A 201 3.09 22.94 1.96
CA ILE A 201 3.63 23.05 3.32
C ILE A 201 3.14 24.29 4.08
N ALA A 202 2.96 25.42 3.42
CA ALA A 202 2.44 26.64 4.07
C ALA A 202 1.02 26.45 4.60
N THR A 203 0.13 25.88 3.78
CA THR A 203 -1.25 25.54 4.17
C THR A 203 -1.26 24.48 5.25
N ALA A 204 -0.47 23.43 5.06
CA ALA A 204 -0.37 22.30 6.02
C ALA A 204 0.02 22.82 7.42
N ARG A 205 1.10 23.57 7.53
CA ARG A 205 1.58 24.11 8.82
C ARG A 205 0.61 25.13 9.44
N ALA A 206 -0.04 25.94 8.63
CA ALA A 206 -1.07 26.87 9.14
C ALA A 206 -2.28 26.13 9.73
N LEU A 207 -2.71 25.04 9.08
CA LEU A 207 -3.81 24.21 9.57
C LEU A 207 -3.40 23.40 10.81
N GLU A 208 -2.20 22.84 10.86
CA GLU A 208 -1.67 22.18 12.06
C GLU A 208 -1.65 23.12 13.26
N ASN A 209 -1.21 24.38 13.08
CA ASN A 209 -1.23 25.39 14.13
C ASN A 209 -2.66 25.76 14.55
N LYS A 210 -3.60 25.92 13.59
CA LYS A 210 -5.02 26.21 13.84
C LYS A 210 -5.70 25.12 14.68
N TYR A 211 -5.32 23.86 14.47
CA TYR A 211 -5.88 22.66 15.10
C TYR A 211 -4.93 22.00 16.11
N ALA A 212 -3.95 22.77 16.62
CA ALA A 212 -3.12 22.34 17.75
C ALA A 212 -3.99 22.00 18.98
N TYR A 213 -3.52 21.07 19.82
CA TYR A 213 -4.24 20.65 21.03
C TYR A 213 -4.65 21.83 21.91
N ASP A 214 -5.94 21.93 22.19
CA ASP A 214 -6.55 22.96 23.05
C ASP A 214 -7.84 22.38 23.70
N LEU A 215 -7.66 21.76 24.85
CA LEU A 215 -8.74 21.11 25.58
C LEU A 215 -9.87 22.09 25.97
N GLU A 216 -9.53 23.33 26.35
CA GLU A 216 -10.55 24.33 26.74
C GLU A 216 -11.40 24.74 25.55
N ARG A 217 -10.79 24.99 24.40
CA ARG A 217 -11.49 25.27 23.15
C ARG A 217 -12.40 24.12 22.73
N ALA A 218 -11.88 22.88 22.81
CA ALA A 218 -12.69 21.68 22.51
C ALA A 218 -13.90 21.60 23.44
N ARG A 219 -13.71 21.83 24.75
CA ARG A 219 -14.75 21.80 25.77
C ARG A 219 -15.83 22.85 25.50
N GLU A 220 -15.45 24.08 25.20
CA GLU A 220 -16.37 25.19 24.89
C GLU A 220 -17.19 24.89 23.62
N GLN A 221 -16.56 24.39 22.57
CA GLN A 221 -17.25 24.03 21.33
C GLN A 221 -18.22 22.88 21.54
N VAL A 222 -17.77 21.79 22.18
CA VAL A 222 -18.66 20.65 22.48
C VAL A 222 -19.84 21.09 23.32
N ALA A 223 -19.64 21.90 24.37
CA ALA A 223 -20.74 22.37 25.22
C ALA A 223 -21.76 23.20 24.43
N THR A 224 -21.29 24.15 23.63
CA THR A 224 -22.15 25.00 22.81
C THR A 224 -23.02 24.17 21.84
N GLU A 225 -22.42 23.22 21.15
CA GLU A 225 -23.11 22.45 20.15
C GLU A 225 -24.03 21.36 20.77
N MET A 226 -23.62 20.75 21.89
CA MET A 226 -24.47 19.79 22.62
C MET A 226 -25.74 20.46 23.16
N GLU A 227 -25.62 21.68 23.72
CA GLU A 227 -26.77 22.46 24.16
C GLU A 227 -27.70 22.82 22.98
N ALA A 228 -27.13 23.21 21.83
CA ALA A 228 -27.88 23.51 20.60
C ALA A 228 -28.62 22.27 20.05
N MET A 229 -28.10 21.06 20.25
CA MET A 229 -28.76 19.79 19.93
C MET A 229 -29.78 19.36 20.96
N GLY A 230 -30.00 20.12 22.04
CA GLY A 230 -30.99 19.84 23.08
C GLY A 230 -30.49 18.91 24.18
N ALA A 231 -29.19 18.64 24.24
CA ALA A 231 -28.59 17.93 25.37
C ALA A 231 -28.40 18.86 26.58
N THR A 232 -28.26 18.29 27.76
CA THR A 232 -27.98 19.03 29.00
C THR A 232 -26.86 18.35 29.77
N LEU A 233 -26.03 19.18 30.42
CA LEU A 233 -24.97 18.64 31.30
C LEU A 233 -25.54 18.33 32.65
N GLY A 234 -25.46 17.07 33.10
CA GLY A 234 -25.95 16.60 34.40
C GLY A 234 -25.13 17.12 35.56
N ALA A 235 -25.63 16.96 36.78
CA ALA A 235 -24.91 17.34 38.00
C ALA A 235 -23.62 16.51 38.24
N ASP A 236 -23.51 15.38 37.61
CA ASP A 236 -22.33 14.49 37.55
C ASP A 236 -21.30 14.89 36.53
N GLY A 237 -21.55 15.98 35.76
CA GLY A 237 -20.71 16.42 34.68
C GLY A 237 -20.80 15.61 33.39
N LYS A 238 -21.89 14.81 33.24
CA LYS A 238 -22.10 13.99 32.04
C LYS A 238 -23.24 14.52 31.19
N TRP A 239 -23.07 14.45 29.85
CA TRP A 239 -24.09 14.83 28.89
C TRP A 239 -25.28 13.89 28.91
N GLN A 240 -26.50 14.46 28.91
CA GLN A 240 -27.76 13.75 28.91
C GLN A 240 -28.66 14.27 27.77
N PHE A 241 -29.45 13.35 27.21
CA PHE A 241 -30.49 13.67 26.23
C PHE A 241 -31.77 12.98 26.64
N ASN A 242 -32.92 13.69 26.68
CA ASN A 242 -34.18 13.20 27.19
C ASN A 242 -34.13 12.63 28.63
N GLY A 243 -33.18 13.07 29.44
CA GLY A 243 -32.95 12.63 30.81
C GLY A 243 -32.11 11.35 30.96
N GLU A 244 -31.61 10.78 29.86
CA GLU A 244 -30.74 9.61 29.84
C GLU A 244 -29.31 10.01 29.47
N PRO A 245 -28.25 9.35 30.01
CA PRO A 245 -26.86 9.62 29.64
C PRO A 245 -26.61 9.33 28.16
N ILE A 246 -25.84 10.23 27.52
CA ILE A 246 -25.33 9.97 26.16
C ILE A 246 -24.07 9.10 26.29
N THR A 247 -24.20 7.86 25.84
CA THR A 247 -23.10 6.89 25.85
C THR A 247 -22.57 6.68 24.44
N LEU A 248 -21.30 7.03 24.21
CA LEU A 248 -20.62 6.84 22.93
C LEU A 248 -20.13 5.39 22.82
N ILE A 249 -20.57 4.67 21.83
CA ILE A 249 -20.07 3.33 21.52
C ILE A 249 -18.79 3.52 20.68
N PHE A 250 -17.64 3.18 21.27
CA PHE A 250 -16.34 3.31 20.63
C PHE A 250 -15.79 1.92 20.29
N LEU A 251 -15.72 1.58 19.01
CA LEU A 251 -15.10 0.37 18.49
C LEU A 251 -13.60 0.55 18.48
N ILE A 252 -12.88 -0.14 19.35
CA ILE A 252 -11.43 -0.02 19.52
C ILE A 252 -10.77 -1.32 19.05
N ARG A 253 -9.90 -1.23 18.05
CA ARG A 253 -9.12 -2.36 17.57
C ARG A 253 -8.11 -2.81 18.63
N ASN A 254 -8.02 -4.12 18.85
CA ASN A 254 -7.12 -4.75 19.81
C ASN A 254 -6.20 -5.82 19.17
N ASP A 255 -6.15 -5.84 17.84
CA ASP A 255 -5.28 -6.67 17.02
C ASP A 255 -4.36 -5.80 16.13
N GLY A 256 -3.58 -6.42 15.25
CA GLY A 256 -2.59 -5.73 14.42
C GLY A 256 -1.32 -5.42 15.22
N ASP A 257 -0.84 -4.19 15.13
CA ASP A 257 0.37 -3.73 15.80
C ASP A 257 0.20 -3.41 17.31
N GLY A 258 -1.01 -3.55 17.84
CA GLY A 258 -1.30 -3.30 19.27
C GLY A 258 -1.46 -1.83 19.67
N THR A 259 -1.12 -0.86 18.82
CA THR A 259 -1.10 0.59 19.19
C THR A 259 -2.47 1.23 19.18
N ARG A 260 -3.45 0.69 18.44
CA ARG A 260 -4.81 1.26 18.38
C ARG A 260 -5.60 1.13 19.68
N GLN A 261 -5.33 0.11 20.49
CA GLN A 261 -6.00 -0.02 21.77
C GLN A 261 -5.60 1.10 22.75
N PRO A 262 -4.32 1.36 23.06
CA PRO A 262 -3.93 2.47 23.93
C PRO A 262 -4.30 3.84 23.35
N MET A 263 -4.28 4.02 22.03
CA MET A 263 -4.77 5.23 21.37
C MET A 263 -6.28 5.43 21.61
N GLY A 264 -7.10 4.38 21.45
CA GLY A 264 -8.54 4.41 21.71
C GLY A 264 -8.86 4.69 23.18
N ASP A 265 -8.08 4.13 24.11
CA ASP A 265 -8.22 4.39 25.55
C ASP A 265 -7.88 5.86 25.89
N TYR A 266 -6.82 6.41 25.30
CA TYR A 266 -6.47 7.81 25.45
C TYR A 266 -7.60 8.73 24.94
N VAL A 267 -8.08 8.51 23.72
CA VAL A 267 -9.18 9.31 23.14
C VAL A 267 -10.44 9.21 23.97
N SER A 268 -10.75 8.02 24.51
CA SER A 268 -11.87 7.82 25.42
C SER A 268 -11.75 8.67 26.68
N ASN A 269 -10.55 8.74 27.27
CA ASN A 269 -10.30 9.57 28.44
C ASN A 269 -10.52 11.07 28.12
N GLN A 270 -10.05 11.55 26.96
CA GLN A 270 -10.26 12.93 26.53
C GLN A 270 -11.76 13.25 26.33
N LEU A 271 -12.53 12.33 25.78
CA LEU A 271 -14.00 12.47 25.64
C LEU A 271 -14.69 12.52 27.00
N GLU A 272 -14.22 11.75 27.97
CA GLU A 272 -14.76 11.75 29.35
C GLU A 272 -14.47 13.07 30.07
N GLU A 273 -13.36 13.75 29.77
CA GLU A 273 -13.01 15.08 30.28
C GLU A 273 -13.94 16.20 29.78
N VAL A 274 -14.51 16.04 28.59
CA VAL A 274 -15.49 16.98 28.02
C VAL A 274 -16.94 16.56 28.26
N GLY A 275 -17.16 15.55 29.14
CA GLY A 275 -18.45 15.19 29.70
C GLY A 275 -19.19 14.04 29.01
N PHE A 276 -18.59 13.31 28.08
CA PHE A 276 -19.21 12.12 27.53
C PHE A 276 -19.04 10.90 28.46
N THR A 277 -19.91 9.91 28.24
CA THR A 277 -19.70 8.54 28.75
C THR A 277 -19.28 7.69 27.55
N VAL A 278 -18.24 6.86 27.72
CA VAL A 278 -17.69 6.05 26.61
C VAL A 278 -17.81 4.56 26.92
N ASP A 279 -18.51 3.83 26.05
CA ASP A 279 -18.54 2.37 26.02
C ASP A 279 -17.42 1.86 25.10
N ARG A 280 -16.28 1.46 25.71
CA ARG A 280 -15.09 0.97 25.00
C ARG A 280 -15.31 -0.49 24.59
N GLN A 281 -15.49 -0.73 23.29
CA GLN A 281 -15.67 -2.06 22.74
C GLN A 281 -14.41 -2.52 22.02
N TYR A 282 -13.58 -3.32 22.70
CA TYR A 282 -12.36 -3.90 22.11
C TYR A 282 -12.71 -5.05 21.19
N LYS A 283 -12.26 -4.97 19.94
CA LYS A 283 -12.63 -5.89 18.86
C LYS A 283 -11.47 -6.11 17.89
N THR A 284 -11.43 -7.31 17.30
CA THR A 284 -10.56 -7.60 16.15
C THR A 284 -11.11 -7.00 14.86
N ALA A 285 -10.32 -7.01 13.77
CA ALA A 285 -10.76 -6.57 12.45
C ALA A 285 -12.03 -7.29 11.98
N SER A 286 -12.04 -8.60 12.07
CA SER A 286 -13.17 -9.43 11.64
C SER A 286 -14.46 -9.19 12.43
N GLU A 287 -14.37 -8.68 13.65
CA GLU A 287 -15.52 -8.32 14.47
C GLU A 287 -16.00 -6.88 14.22
N VAL A 288 -15.10 -5.98 13.80
CA VAL A 288 -15.40 -4.56 13.58
C VAL A 288 -15.99 -4.32 12.21
N PHE A 289 -15.42 -4.88 11.16
CA PHE A 289 -15.81 -4.53 9.78
C PHE A 289 -17.29 -4.76 9.47
N PRO A 290 -17.93 -5.83 9.91
CA PRO A 290 -19.38 -6.00 9.73
C PRO A 290 -20.21 -4.93 10.44
N ILE A 291 -19.68 -4.28 11.49
CA ILE A 291 -20.34 -3.19 12.21
C ILE A 291 -20.04 -1.85 11.55
N TRP A 292 -18.75 -1.55 11.31
CA TRP A 292 -18.31 -0.24 10.84
C TRP A 292 -18.67 0.01 9.37
N LEU A 293 -18.38 -0.94 8.47
CA LEU A 293 -18.63 -0.83 7.03
C LEU A 293 -19.88 -1.58 6.56
N GLY A 294 -20.30 -2.61 7.28
CA GLY A 294 -21.39 -3.48 6.88
C GLY A 294 -22.75 -3.15 7.52
N SER A 295 -22.83 -2.24 8.51
CA SER A 295 -24.11 -1.79 9.07
C SER A 295 -24.51 -0.42 8.52
N VAL A 296 -25.80 -0.15 8.50
CA VAL A 296 -26.32 1.19 8.17
C VAL A 296 -26.03 2.13 9.34
N ALA A 297 -25.34 3.25 9.06
CA ALA A 297 -24.86 4.18 10.09
C ALA A 297 -26.01 4.72 10.98
N SER A 298 -27.21 4.96 10.42
CA SER A 298 -28.39 5.45 11.17
C SER A 298 -28.98 4.45 12.15
N GLU A 299 -28.66 3.16 12.05
CA GLU A 299 -29.07 2.16 13.07
C GLU A 299 -28.38 2.39 14.42
N GLY A 300 -27.28 3.15 14.46
CA GLY A 300 -26.61 3.56 15.68
C GLY A 300 -25.94 2.41 16.43
N GLN A 301 -25.39 1.43 15.71
CA GLN A 301 -24.62 0.33 16.31
C GLN A 301 -23.25 0.79 16.83
N TRP A 302 -22.74 1.93 16.36
CA TRP A 302 -21.47 2.51 16.74
C TRP A 302 -21.51 4.04 16.62
N HIS A 303 -20.58 4.75 17.28
CA HIS A 303 -20.37 6.20 17.18
C HIS A 303 -19.00 6.53 16.64
N MET A 304 -17.96 5.77 16.99
CA MET A 304 -16.57 5.98 16.58
C MET A 304 -15.82 4.66 16.48
N TYR A 305 -14.75 4.71 15.69
CA TYR A 305 -13.88 3.56 15.44
C TYR A 305 -12.41 3.99 15.28
N THR A 306 -11.46 3.26 15.90
CA THR A 306 -10.02 3.44 15.69
C THR A 306 -9.61 2.89 14.32
N ALA A 307 -9.84 3.66 13.28
CA ALA A 307 -9.55 3.28 11.90
C ALA A 307 -8.06 3.44 11.55
N GLY A 308 -7.65 2.74 10.51
CA GLY A 308 -6.30 2.86 9.95
C GLY A 308 -6.29 2.45 8.49
N TYR A 309 -5.41 3.08 7.73
CA TYR A 309 -5.20 2.80 6.32
C TYR A 309 -3.73 2.52 6.07
N LEU A 310 -3.47 1.49 5.27
CA LEU A 310 -2.14 1.16 4.78
C LEU A 310 -2.06 1.56 3.31
N PRO A 311 -1.02 2.26 2.87
CA PRO A 311 -0.83 2.57 1.46
C PRO A 311 -0.47 1.29 0.69
N SER A 312 -0.78 1.28 -0.59
CA SER A 312 -0.37 0.21 -1.51
C SER A 312 1.00 0.42 -2.13
N GLY A 313 1.62 1.56 -1.89
CA GLY A 313 2.92 1.98 -2.40
C GLY A 313 3.16 3.47 -2.21
N LEU A 314 4.36 3.92 -2.53
CA LEU A 314 4.73 5.34 -2.49
C LEU A 314 3.90 6.12 -3.52
N THR A 315 3.15 7.12 -3.05
CA THR A 315 2.35 8.00 -3.90
C THR A 315 2.92 9.42 -3.96
N ARG A 316 2.74 10.07 -5.11
CA ARG A 316 3.16 11.46 -5.36
C ARG A 316 1.99 12.42 -5.44
N ASP A 317 0.76 11.90 -5.48
CA ASP A 317 -0.48 12.66 -5.66
C ASP A 317 -1.56 12.09 -4.73
N GLU A 318 -1.95 12.89 -3.76
CA GLU A 318 -2.91 12.52 -2.74
C GLU A 318 -4.24 13.29 -2.85
N ARG A 319 -4.49 13.97 -4.00
CA ARG A 319 -5.73 14.75 -4.21
C ARG A 319 -7.01 13.92 -4.05
N GLY A 320 -6.96 12.63 -4.37
CA GLY A 320 -8.07 11.70 -4.25
C GLY A 320 -8.50 11.41 -2.80
N ASN A 321 -7.64 11.72 -1.82
CA ASN A 321 -7.92 11.47 -0.40
C ASN A 321 -9.12 12.27 0.12
N ILE A 322 -9.42 13.42 -0.48
CA ILE A 322 -10.61 14.21 -0.11
C ILE A 322 -11.88 13.43 -0.43
N GLN A 323 -12.02 12.93 -1.65
CA GLN A 323 -13.15 12.10 -2.03
C GLN A 323 -13.20 10.81 -1.21
N GLN A 324 -12.07 10.14 -1.07
CA GLN A 324 -11.99 8.84 -0.41
C GLN A 324 -12.44 8.87 1.05
N TYR A 325 -12.10 9.92 1.81
CA TYR A 325 -12.27 9.94 3.27
C TYR A 325 -13.41 10.82 3.77
N TYR A 326 -14.02 11.66 2.91
CA TYR A 326 -15.01 12.65 3.38
C TYR A 326 -16.31 12.66 2.58
N LEU A 327 -16.33 12.15 1.34
CA LEU A 327 -17.48 12.37 0.46
C LEU A 327 -18.36 11.12 0.30
N PRO A 328 -19.67 11.32 0.09
CA PRO A 328 -20.60 10.23 -0.23
C PRO A 328 -20.30 9.57 -1.59
N THR A 329 -19.53 10.23 -2.45
CA THR A 329 -19.00 9.69 -3.72
C THR A 329 -17.70 8.91 -3.55
N SER A 330 -17.33 8.56 -2.30
CA SER A 330 -16.13 7.81 -1.97
C SER A 330 -16.04 6.50 -2.77
N VAL A 331 -14.84 6.21 -3.27
CA VAL A 331 -14.51 4.92 -3.89
C VAL A 331 -14.70 3.71 -2.97
N GLN A 332 -14.82 3.94 -1.65
CA GLN A 332 -15.12 2.88 -0.68
C GLN A 332 -16.59 2.43 -0.72
N ALA A 333 -17.50 3.24 -1.27
CA ALA A 333 -18.91 2.95 -1.50
C ALA A 333 -19.64 2.29 -0.31
N SER A 334 -19.30 2.64 0.92
CA SER A 334 -19.85 2.07 2.16
C SER A 334 -20.12 3.14 3.23
N ASP A 335 -20.92 2.82 4.25
CA ASP A 335 -21.00 3.64 5.44
C ASP A 335 -19.63 3.64 6.18
N PRO A 336 -19.21 4.75 6.81
CA PRO A 336 -20.00 5.97 7.06
C PRO A 336 -19.96 7.00 5.90
N PHE A 337 -19.25 6.73 4.82
CA PHE A 337 -19.00 7.74 3.76
C PHE A 337 -20.29 8.13 3.05
N ILE A 338 -21.07 7.14 2.58
CA ILE A 338 -22.35 7.39 1.89
C ILE A 338 -23.41 8.09 2.76
N SER A 339 -23.30 7.98 4.08
CA SER A 339 -24.19 8.67 5.04
C SER A 339 -23.72 10.07 5.42
N ASN A 340 -22.51 10.48 5.00
CA ASN A 340 -22.00 11.83 5.29
C ASN A 340 -22.72 12.88 4.42
N VAL A 341 -23.15 13.95 5.06
CA VAL A 341 -23.62 15.15 4.38
C VAL A 341 -22.50 16.18 4.39
N ALA A 342 -21.58 16.04 3.45
CA ALA A 342 -20.44 16.93 3.30
C ALA A 342 -20.86 18.38 3.04
N ASP A 343 -19.96 19.32 3.29
CA ASP A 343 -20.14 20.68 2.83
C ASP A 343 -20.24 20.71 1.29
N PRO A 344 -21.19 21.46 0.69
CA PRO A 344 -21.33 21.51 -0.77
C PRO A 344 -20.05 21.96 -1.50
N GLU A 345 -19.27 22.89 -0.92
CA GLU A 345 -17.98 23.33 -1.47
C GLU A 345 -16.95 22.20 -1.39
N LEU A 346 -16.88 21.47 -0.27
CA LEU A 346 -16.01 20.30 -0.11
C LEU A 346 -16.37 19.19 -1.09
N GLN A 347 -17.69 18.94 -1.29
CA GLN A 347 -18.17 17.95 -2.25
C GLN A 347 -17.72 18.30 -3.68
N GLU A 348 -17.95 19.54 -4.13
CA GLU A 348 -17.57 20.01 -5.47
C GLU A 348 -16.06 19.91 -5.66
N LEU A 349 -15.26 20.48 -4.74
CA LEU A 349 -13.80 20.43 -4.82
C LEU A 349 -13.24 19.03 -4.81
N GLY A 350 -13.74 18.15 -3.95
CA GLY A 350 -13.23 16.79 -3.84
C GLY A 350 -13.56 15.90 -5.05
N ASP A 351 -14.74 16.06 -5.63
CA ASP A 351 -15.12 15.36 -6.86
C ASP A 351 -14.33 15.89 -8.07
N ASP A 352 -14.14 17.22 -8.20
CA ASP A 352 -13.36 17.81 -9.27
C ASP A 352 -11.87 17.42 -9.16
N LEU A 353 -11.30 17.45 -7.96
CA LEU A 353 -9.93 16.97 -7.72
C LEU A 353 -9.76 15.50 -8.12
N ALA A 354 -10.67 14.64 -7.70
CA ALA A 354 -10.61 13.21 -8.02
C ALA A 354 -10.69 12.96 -9.53
N GLN A 355 -11.56 13.72 -10.24
CA GLN A 355 -11.77 13.59 -11.68
C GLN A 355 -10.75 14.33 -12.54
N GLY A 356 -9.85 15.14 -11.92
CA GLY A 356 -8.89 15.97 -12.66
C GLY A 356 -9.54 17.12 -13.43
N ASN A 357 -10.58 17.75 -12.88
CA ASN A 357 -11.30 18.88 -13.46
C ASN A 357 -10.69 20.21 -12.99
N PHE A 358 -9.49 20.52 -13.43
CA PHE A 358 -8.77 21.77 -13.19
C PHE A 358 -7.92 22.14 -14.42
N ALA A 359 -7.62 23.40 -14.61
CA ALA A 359 -6.96 23.89 -15.82
C ALA A 359 -5.42 23.72 -15.75
N ASP A 360 -4.83 23.79 -14.56
CA ASP A 360 -3.38 23.65 -14.36
C ASP A 360 -3.02 23.25 -12.93
N LYS A 361 -1.71 23.08 -12.67
CA LYS A 361 -1.22 22.71 -11.34
C LYS A 361 -1.50 23.75 -10.26
N ALA A 362 -1.51 25.03 -10.61
CA ALA A 362 -1.73 26.10 -9.63
C ALA A 362 -3.19 26.07 -9.14
N GLU A 363 -4.15 25.93 -10.05
CA GLU A 363 -5.56 25.76 -9.70
C GLU A 363 -5.79 24.48 -8.90
N ARG A 364 -5.19 23.36 -9.32
CA ARG A 364 -5.24 22.09 -8.56
C ARG A 364 -4.73 22.27 -7.14
N ASP A 365 -3.59 22.93 -6.94
CA ASP A 365 -2.98 23.13 -5.64
C ASP A 365 -3.83 24.08 -4.76
N GLU A 366 -4.45 25.12 -5.36
CA GLU A 366 -5.39 26.01 -4.66
C GLU A 366 -6.67 25.26 -4.23
N MET A 367 -7.26 24.46 -5.13
CA MET A 367 -8.40 23.61 -4.83
C MET A 367 -8.10 22.63 -3.69
N LEU A 368 -6.95 21.93 -3.74
CA LEU A 368 -6.56 21.00 -2.70
C LEU A 368 -6.29 21.69 -1.36
N ALA A 369 -5.62 22.85 -1.37
CA ALA A 369 -5.40 23.65 -0.15
C ALA A 369 -6.73 24.02 0.52
N ARG A 370 -7.73 24.46 -0.27
CA ARG A 370 -9.07 24.80 0.24
C ARG A 370 -9.83 23.54 0.73
N ALA A 371 -9.74 22.44 -0.01
CA ALA A 371 -10.37 21.18 0.38
C ALA A 371 -9.78 20.61 1.69
N LEU A 372 -8.47 20.75 1.91
CA LEU A 372 -7.83 20.42 3.19
C LEU A 372 -8.40 21.22 4.37
N GLU A 373 -8.64 22.50 4.21
CA GLU A 373 -9.28 23.32 5.26
C GLU A 373 -10.69 22.82 5.56
N LEU A 374 -11.51 22.64 4.53
CA LEU A 374 -12.90 22.19 4.66
C LEU A 374 -13.01 20.76 5.22
N SER A 375 -12.05 19.88 4.89
CA SER A 375 -12.00 18.51 5.41
C SER A 375 -11.82 18.48 6.93
N LEU A 376 -11.05 19.42 7.50
CA LEU A 376 -10.90 19.58 8.95
C LEU A 376 -12.14 20.19 9.60
N GLU A 377 -12.88 21.03 8.90
CA GLU A 377 -14.18 21.55 9.36
C GLU A 377 -15.29 20.49 9.31
N ASP A 378 -15.21 19.52 8.38
CA ASP A 378 -16.11 18.37 8.30
C ASP A 378 -15.76 17.30 9.33
N SER A 379 -14.48 16.92 9.39
CA SER A 379 -13.91 15.94 10.33
C SER A 379 -14.68 14.61 10.39
N LEU A 380 -15.13 14.09 9.25
CA LEU A 380 -15.66 12.71 9.20
C LEU A 380 -14.59 11.71 9.68
N PHE A 381 -13.33 12.02 9.39
CA PHE A 381 -12.16 11.32 9.88
C PHE A 381 -11.23 12.29 10.63
N VAL A 382 -10.86 11.97 11.86
CA VAL A 382 -9.90 12.73 12.67
C VAL A 382 -8.57 12.01 12.65
N TRP A 383 -7.60 12.56 11.93
CA TRP A 383 -6.25 11.99 11.81
C TRP A 383 -5.48 12.16 13.10
N VAL A 384 -4.67 11.16 13.45
CA VAL A 384 -3.90 11.16 14.70
C VAL A 384 -2.41 10.98 14.45
N VAL A 385 -2.01 9.99 13.66
CA VAL A 385 -0.60 9.64 13.47
C VAL A 385 -0.33 9.07 12.08
N ASP A 386 0.80 9.49 11.47
CA ASP A 386 1.48 8.75 10.41
C ASP A 386 2.52 7.84 11.05
N GLN A 387 2.43 6.55 10.79
CA GLN A 387 3.31 5.56 11.37
C GLN A 387 4.67 5.54 10.67
N LEU A 388 5.73 5.41 11.45
CA LEU A 388 7.00 4.86 11.00
C LEU A 388 7.04 3.39 11.39
N VAL A 389 7.28 2.52 10.42
CA VAL A 389 7.28 1.08 10.60
C VAL A 389 8.56 0.45 10.07
N TYR A 390 8.93 -0.70 10.61
CA TYR A 390 10.24 -1.30 10.41
C TYR A 390 10.11 -2.79 10.13
N ALA A 391 10.79 -3.29 9.10
CA ALA A 391 10.91 -4.72 8.81
C ALA A 391 12.37 -5.15 9.05
N PRO A 392 12.65 -5.95 10.12
CA PRO A 392 14.00 -6.34 10.49
C PRO A 392 14.53 -7.51 9.65
N TYR A 393 15.85 -7.50 9.39
CA TYR A 393 16.55 -8.54 8.64
C TYR A 393 18.01 -8.69 9.08
N ASP A 394 18.63 -9.83 8.78
CA ASP A 394 20.00 -10.13 9.10
C ASP A 394 20.99 -9.24 8.34
N THR A 395 22.16 -9.02 8.92
CA THR A 395 23.15 -8.07 8.41
C THR A 395 23.79 -8.49 7.08
N ASP A 396 23.69 -9.76 6.70
CA ASP A 396 24.16 -10.31 5.41
C ASP A 396 23.09 -10.36 4.32
N VAL A 397 21.88 -9.82 4.61
CA VAL A 397 20.76 -9.72 3.67
C VAL A 397 20.67 -8.32 3.08
N SER A 398 20.35 -8.23 1.79
CA SER A 398 20.05 -6.99 1.07
C SER A 398 18.57 -6.96 0.69
N VAL A 399 17.87 -5.90 1.07
CA VAL A 399 16.41 -5.73 0.90
C VAL A 399 16.13 -4.44 0.16
N THR A 400 15.34 -4.52 -0.91
CA THR A 400 14.72 -3.35 -1.56
C THR A 400 13.30 -3.21 -1.06
N TYR A 401 12.90 -2.00 -0.67
CA TYR A 401 11.57 -1.75 -0.06
C TYR A 401 10.99 -0.42 -0.53
N ASP A 402 9.68 -0.33 -0.57
CA ASP A 402 8.96 0.89 -0.88
C ASP A 402 9.01 1.86 0.30
N LEU A 403 9.37 3.12 0.06
CA LEU A 403 9.53 4.12 1.13
C LEU A 403 8.20 4.54 1.77
N GLY A 404 7.09 4.41 1.05
CA GLY A 404 5.77 4.68 1.58
C GLY A 404 5.16 3.49 2.32
N ALA A 405 5.27 2.28 1.77
CA ALA A 405 4.49 1.13 2.23
C ALA A 405 5.31 -0.10 2.66
N GLY A 406 6.64 -0.02 2.61
CA GLY A 406 7.53 -1.08 3.08
C GLY A 406 7.78 -2.18 2.05
N TYR A 407 8.38 -3.29 2.52
CA TYR A 407 8.79 -4.38 1.64
C TYR A 407 7.61 -5.04 0.93
N GLU A 408 6.52 -5.28 1.62
CA GLU A 408 5.37 -6.00 1.05
C GLU A 408 4.66 -5.24 -0.07
N ALA A 409 4.87 -3.93 -0.18
CA ALA A 409 4.38 -3.12 -1.29
C ALA A 409 5.43 -2.91 -2.41
N ALA A 410 6.68 -3.25 -2.18
CA ALA A 410 7.76 -3.06 -3.16
C ALA A 410 7.64 -4.08 -4.31
N PHE A 411 7.34 -3.59 -5.51
CA PHE A 411 7.20 -4.44 -6.70
C PHE A 411 8.51 -5.17 -7.02
N MET A 412 9.65 -4.54 -6.86
CA MET A 412 10.97 -5.16 -7.09
C MET A 412 11.59 -5.77 -5.84
N GLY A 413 10.87 -5.83 -4.71
CA GLY A 413 11.39 -6.36 -3.45
C GLY A 413 11.92 -7.78 -3.59
N ASN A 414 11.08 -8.70 -4.01
CA ASN A 414 11.46 -10.10 -4.22
C ASN A 414 12.48 -10.30 -5.36
N TYR A 415 12.49 -9.41 -6.36
CA TYR A 415 13.48 -9.46 -7.46
C TYR A 415 14.89 -9.20 -6.98
N ASN A 416 15.05 -8.31 -5.99
CA ASN A 416 16.33 -7.86 -5.46
C ASN A 416 16.75 -8.53 -4.15
N LEU A 417 15.85 -9.31 -3.53
CA LEU A 417 16.13 -10.00 -2.27
C LEU A 417 17.30 -10.97 -2.44
N ARG A 418 18.37 -10.80 -1.64
CA ARG A 418 19.60 -11.58 -1.79
C ARG A 418 20.45 -11.57 -0.53
N PHE A 419 21.34 -12.52 -0.43
CA PHE A 419 22.49 -12.42 0.45
C PHE A 419 23.56 -11.49 -0.18
N ILE A 420 24.28 -10.71 0.66
CA ILE A 420 25.25 -9.71 0.19
C ILE A 420 26.48 -10.39 -0.45
N ASP A 421 27.00 -11.42 0.18
CA ASP A 421 28.26 -12.09 -0.18
C ASP A 421 28.05 -13.44 -0.88
N GLN A 422 26.81 -13.78 -1.27
CA GLN A 422 26.49 -15.08 -1.84
C GLN A 422 25.49 -14.95 -3.00
N GLU A 423 25.76 -15.65 -4.10
CA GLU A 423 24.79 -15.88 -5.16
C GLU A 423 24.02 -17.18 -4.91
N GLY A 424 22.70 -17.18 -5.07
CA GLY A 424 21.85 -18.34 -4.80
C GLY A 424 21.58 -18.58 -3.32
N GLY A 425 21.27 -19.82 -2.98
CA GLY A 425 20.94 -20.24 -1.63
C GLY A 425 19.44 -20.16 -1.32
N THR A 426 19.08 -20.64 -0.13
CA THR A 426 17.70 -20.60 0.40
C THR A 426 17.58 -19.50 1.45
N MET A 427 16.60 -18.63 1.30
CA MET A 427 16.26 -17.60 2.29
C MET A 427 14.95 -17.93 2.99
N ASN A 428 14.94 -17.91 4.32
CA ASN A 428 13.76 -18.12 5.13
C ASN A 428 13.14 -16.78 5.50
N VAL A 429 11.93 -16.50 5.02
CA VAL A 429 11.25 -15.23 5.23
C VAL A 429 10.03 -15.45 6.13
N GLY A 430 9.99 -14.75 7.25
CA GLY A 430 8.80 -14.66 8.09
C GLY A 430 7.87 -13.58 7.56
N THR A 431 6.56 -13.81 7.58
CA THR A 431 5.53 -12.82 7.29
C THR A 431 4.37 -12.94 8.28
N ASN A 432 3.48 -11.96 8.34
CA ASN A 432 2.41 -11.92 9.36
C ASN A 432 1.40 -13.06 9.23
N ASP A 433 0.96 -13.35 8.02
CA ASP A 433 0.02 -14.45 7.72
C ASP A 433 0.21 -14.95 6.29
N LEU A 434 -0.45 -16.05 5.91
CA LEU A 434 -0.48 -16.60 4.56
C LEU A 434 -1.83 -17.27 4.32
N PHE A 435 -2.27 -17.25 3.06
CA PHE A 435 -3.52 -17.88 2.63
C PHE A 435 -4.73 -17.39 3.43
N THR A 436 -4.76 -16.07 3.73
CA THR A 436 -5.86 -15.42 4.47
C THR A 436 -7.19 -15.57 3.74
N GLN A 437 -7.14 -15.56 2.41
CA GLN A 437 -8.24 -15.86 1.51
C GLN A 437 -7.76 -16.79 0.39
N PRO A 438 -8.67 -17.49 -0.32
CA PRO A 438 -8.32 -18.30 -1.48
C PRO A 438 -7.58 -17.51 -2.56
N TRP A 439 -6.56 -18.11 -3.16
CA TRP A 439 -5.79 -17.47 -4.23
C TRP A 439 -6.40 -17.74 -5.59
N ASN A 440 -6.95 -16.71 -6.20
CA ASN A 440 -7.23 -16.61 -7.63
C ASN A 440 -7.07 -15.15 -8.05
N THR A 441 -6.74 -14.86 -9.29
CA THR A 441 -6.42 -13.51 -9.77
C THR A 441 -7.66 -12.66 -10.13
N ILE A 442 -8.86 -13.20 -9.98
CA ILE A 442 -10.10 -12.54 -10.39
C ILE A 442 -10.81 -11.88 -9.20
N ALA A 443 -10.95 -12.60 -8.09
CA ALA A 443 -11.59 -12.11 -6.86
C ALA A 443 -11.07 -12.86 -5.62
N GLY A 444 -9.80 -13.24 -5.64
CA GLY A 444 -9.12 -13.93 -4.53
C GLY A 444 -8.49 -12.96 -3.54
N SER A 445 -7.45 -13.44 -2.83
CA SER A 445 -6.76 -12.68 -1.80
C SER A 445 -6.18 -11.36 -2.33
N ASN A 446 -6.47 -10.28 -1.63
CA ASN A 446 -5.87 -8.95 -1.82
C ASN A 446 -5.02 -8.51 -0.59
N TRP A 447 -4.77 -9.42 0.34
CA TRP A 447 -3.95 -9.14 1.50
C TRP A 447 -2.50 -8.89 1.10
N VAL A 448 -1.86 -7.91 1.75
CA VAL A 448 -0.54 -7.40 1.35
C VAL A 448 0.54 -8.47 1.36
N TRP A 449 0.54 -9.39 2.34
CA TRP A 449 1.49 -10.51 2.43
C TRP A 449 1.29 -11.56 1.34
N ASP A 450 0.05 -11.92 0.98
CA ASP A 450 -0.24 -12.79 -0.15
C ASP A 450 0.15 -12.12 -1.46
N SER A 451 -0.24 -10.86 -1.65
CA SER A 451 0.07 -10.06 -2.85
C SER A 451 1.56 -9.89 -3.09
N ASN A 452 2.36 -9.74 -2.03
CA ASN A 452 3.82 -9.67 -2.14
C ASN A 452 4.41 -10.93 -2.79
N ILE A 453 3.93 -12.10 -2.38
CA ILE A 453 4.38 -13.39 -2.93
C ILE A 453 3.87 -13.59 -4.35
N MET A 454 2.62 -13.21 -4.61
CA MET A 454 2.06 -13.24 -5.98
C MET A 454 2.89 -12.38 -6.95
N ARG A 455 3.43 -11.22 -6.50
CA ARG A 455 4.34 -10.37 -7.28
C ARG A 455 5.67 -11.04 -7.58
N ALA A 456 6.21 -11.87 -6.68
CA ALA A 456 7.42 -12.65 -6.96
C ALA A 456 7.25 -13.62 -8.13
N THR A 457 6.01 -14.09 -8.35
CA THR A 457 5.65 -15.04 -9.42
C THR A 457 5.12 -14.37 -10.68
N SER A 458 5.08 -13.02 -10.74
CA SER A 458 4.50 -12.25 -11.85
C SER A 458 5.42 -11.12 -12.33
N GLN A 459 5.13 -10.54 -13.50
CA GLN A 459 5.88 -9.42 -14.09
C GLN A 459 5.44 -8.05 -13.55
N GLY A 460 4.86 -8.02 -12.38
CA GLY A 460 4.49 -6.83 -11.68
C GLY A 460 3.10 -6.30 -12.04
N ALA A 461 2.36 -5.95 -11.00
CA ALA A 461 1.35 -4.92 -11.10
C ALA A 461 2.07 -3.58 -10.91
N GLY A 462 1.88 -2.61 -11.77
CA GLY A 462 2.49 -1.29 -11.61
C GLY A 462 1.98 -0.56 -10.36
N PRO A 463 2.59 0.57 -10.00
CA PRO A 463 2.28 1.32 -8.78
C PRO A 463 0.84 1.88 -8.74
N VAL A 464 0.18 1.96 -9.89
CA VAL A 464 -1.24 2.33 -10.02
C VAL A 464 -1.94 1.17 -10.70
N GLY A 465 -3.08 0.75 -10.20
CA GLY A 465 -3.85 -0.34 -10.79
C GLY A 465 -3.98 -0.20 -12.30
N GLY A 466 -3.57 -1.24 -13.05
CA GLY A 466 -3.57 -1.26 -14.51
C GLY A 466 -2.24 -0.95 -15.21
N THR A 467 -1.19 -0.55 -14.49
CA THR A 467 0.14 -0.29 -15.07
C THR A 467 1.02 -1.54 -15.19
N GLN A 468 0.41 -2.70 -15.33
CA GLN A 468 1.11 -3.99 -15.47
C GLN A 468 2.03 -3.99 -16.71
N GLY A 469 3.22 -4.56 -16.57
CA GLY A 469 4.29 -4.48 -17.59
C GLY A 469 5.25 -3.30 -17.37
N LEU A 470 4.97 -2.45 -16.38
CA LEU A 470 5.92 -1.48 -15.80
C LEU A 470 6.39 -1.96 -14.43
N MET A 471 7.56 -1.50 -14.00
CA MET A 471 8.10 -1.72 -12.66
C MET A 471 8.00 -0.44 -11.84
N GLY A 472 7.31 -0.49 -10.72
CA GLY A 472 7.22 0.64 -9.80
C GLY A 472 8.56 0.96 -9.14
N ASP A 473 8.95 2.24 -9.16
CA ASP A 473 10.13 2.73 -8.47
C ASP A 473 9.80 2.93 -6.97
N PRO A 474 10.40 2.16 -6.07
CA PRO A 474 10.05 2.17 -4.64
C PRO A 474 10.54 3.42 -3.92
N TYR A 475 11.38 4.26 -4.56
CA TYR A 475 11.99 5.44 -3.96
C TYR A 475 11.38 6.74 -4.47
N THR A 476 10.88 6.76 -5.70
CA THR A 476 10.27 7.96 -6.31
C THR A 476 8.77 7.87 -6.51
N GLY A 477 8.19 6.66 -6.49
CA GLY A 477 6.79 6.42 -6.85
C GLY A 477 6.51 6.55 -8.35
N LEU A 478 7.54 6.64 -9.18
CA LEU A 478 7.46 6.65 -10.65
C LEU A 478 7.43 5.22 -11.19
N ALA A 479 7.49 5.06 -12.51
CA ALA A 479 7.46 3.75 -13.16
C ALA A 479 8.57 3.61 -14.21
N TRP A 480 9.14 2.40 -14.28
CA TRP A 480 10.17 2.00 -15.24
C TRP A 480 9.63 0.96 -16.23
N PRO A 481 10.07 0.96 -17.49
CA PRO A 481 9.70 -0.08 -18.45
C PRO A 481 10.26 -1.44 -17.99
N HIS A 482 9.36 -2.43 -17.89
CA HIS A 482 9.74 -3.79 -17.52
C HIS A 482 9.67 -4.74 -18.74
N ARG A 483 8.48 -4.87 -19.34
CA ARG A 483 8.23 -5.72 -20.50
C ARG A 483 7.84 -4.98 -21.77
N ILE A 484 7.87 -3.67 -21.73
CA ILE A 484 7.62 -2.85 -22.90
C ILE A 484 8.96 -2.37 -23.50
N GLU A 485 9.00 -2.20 -24.82
CA GLU A 485 10.17 -1.62 -25.51
C GLU A 485 10.13 -0.09 -25.45
N ARG A 486 8.96 0.47 -25.74
CA ARG A 486 8.71 1.92 -25.69
C ARG A 486 7.23 2.21 -25.57
N ALA A 487 6.92 3.43 -25.15
CA ALA A 487 5.54 3.93 -25.14
C ALA A 487 5.47 5.37 -25.65
N SER A 488 4.26 5.79 -26.06
CA SER A 488 3.91 7.19 -26.19
C SER A 488 2.64 7.51 -25.42
N LEU A 489 2.58 8.70 -24.85
CA LEU A 489 1.43 9.27 -24.17
C LEU A 489 1.01 10.54 -24.92
N GLU A 490 -0.25 10.56 -25.38
CA GLU A 490 -0.92 11.77 -25.87
C GLU A 490 -2.01 12.15 -24.85
N PHE A 491 -2.08 13.41 -24.44
CA PHE A 491 -3.08 13.88 -23.49
C PHE A 491 -3.70 15.21 -23.93
N VAL A 492 -4.92 15.48 -23.45
CA VAL A 492 -5.65 16.70 -23.81
C VAL A 492 -4.95 17.92 -23.23
N SER A 493 -4.79 18.96 -24.09
CA SER A 493 -4.18 20.24 -23.73
C SER A 493 -4.86 20.85 -22.49
N GLY A 494 -4.05 21.29 -21.53
CA GLY A 494 -4.51 21.88 -20.25
C GLY A 494 -4.42 20.90 -19.07
N LEU A 495 -4.35 19.59 -19.27
CA LEU A 495 -4.08 18.68 -18.16
C LEU A 495 -2.65 18.87 -17.64
N PRO A 496 -2.44 19.07 -16.33
CA PRO A 496 -1.13 19.32 -15.75
C PRO A 496 -0.34 18.01 -15.55
N ILE A 497 0.08 17.41 -16.67
CA ILE A 497 0.92 16.21 -16.70
C ILE A 497 2.37 16.65 -16.82
N THR A 498 3.22 16.20 -15.90
CA THR A 498 4.66 16.42 -15.89
C THR A 498 5.36 15.32 -16.68
N ASP A 499 6.13 15.72 -17.71
CA ASP A 499 7.05 14.83 -18.41
C ASP A 499 8.39 14.81 -17.66
N ASN A 500 8.69 13.69 -17.00
CA ASN A 500 9.93 13.49 -16.25
C ASN A 500 11.16 13.16 -17.14
N GLN A 501 11.00 13.20 -18.47
CA GLN A 501 12.07 13.03 -19.46
C GLN A 501 12.80 11.69 -19.34
N LEU A 502 12.10 10.60 -19.03
CA LEU A 502 12.69 9.29 -18.76
C LEU A 502 13.26 8.56 -20.00
N GLY A 503 13.10 9.12 -21.20
CA GLY A 503 13.74 8.64 -22.43
C GLY A 503 13.12 7.39 -23.09
N TRP A 504 12.21 6.69 -22.40
CA TRP A 504 11.45 5.55 -22.93
C TRP A 504 10.01 5.91 -23.33
N LEU A 505 9.57 7.12 -22.94
CA LEU A 505 8.22 7.62 -23.13
C LEU A 505 8.24 8.90 -23.97
N ASP A 506 7.52 8.88 -25.10
CA ASP A 506 7.28 10.05 -25.93
C ASP A 506 5.98 10.74 -25.47
N VAL A 507 6.07 11.98 -25.03
CA VAL A 507 4.92 12.74 -24.48
C VAL A 507 4.48 13.81 -25.46
N SER A 508 3.18 13.92 -25.70
CA SER A 508 2.58 14.93 -26.61
C SER A 508 1.21 15.40 -26.11
N GLN A 509 0.75 16.55 -26.62
CA GLN A 509 -0.56 17.12 -26.33
C GLN A 509 -1.41 17.22 -27.59
N ALA A 510 -2.73 17.07 -27.43
CA ALA A 510 -3.72 17.28 -28.48
C ALA A 510 -4.89 18.12 -27.95
N ASP A 511 -5.59 18.83 -28.85
CA ASP A 511 -6.82 19.57 -28.46
C ASP A 511 -7.97 18.61 -28.14
N GLU A 512 -8.00 17.44 -28.79
CA GLU A 512 -9.01 16.40 -28.63
C GLU A 512 -8.40 15.04 -29.01
N ILE A 513 -8.75 14.00 -28.29
CA ILE A 513 -8.31 12.62 -28.54
C ILE A 513 -9.53 11.77 -28.90
N PRO A 514 -9.86 11.60 -30.18
CA PRO A 514 -10.98 10.75 -30.59
C PRO A 514 -10.65 9.27 -30.41
N VAL A 515 -11.61 8.51 -29.87
CA VAL A 515 -11.50 7.05 -29.76
C VAL A 515 -11.83 6.44 -31.14
N PRO A 516 -10.97 5.58 -31.70
CA PRO A 516 -11.21 4.95 -32.99
C PRO A 516 -12.49 4.09 -33.02
N ALA A 517 -13.18 4.09 -34.15
CA ALA A 517 -14.43 3.36 -34.34
C ALA A 517 -14.33 1.87 -34.02
N ASP A 518 -13.18 1.26 -34.28
CA ASP A 518 -12.87 -0.16 -34.08
C ASP A 518 -12.26 -0.47 -32.70
N ALA A 519 -12.12 0.52 -31.81
CA ALA A 519 -11.65 0.27 -30.43
C ALA A 519 -12.70 -0.51 -29.63
N TRP A 520 -12.25 -1.45 -28.82
CA TRP A 520 -13.08 -2.27 -27.95
C TRP A 520 -13.41 -1.49 -26.67
N VAL A 521 -14.69 -1.28 -26.42
CA VAL A 521 -15.18 -0.40 -25.34
C VAL A 521 -16.10 -1.10 -24.34
N ASP A 522 -16.61 -2.30 -24.67
CA ASP A 522 -17.48 -3.11 -23.84
C ASP A 522 -17.52 -4.55 -24.34
N TRP A 523 -18.38 -5.38 -23.76
CA TRP A 523 -18.52 -6.80 -24.04
C TRP A 523 -19.98 -7.23 -24.16
N ASP A 524 -20.29 -8.05 -25.18
CA ASP A 524 -21.56 -8.76 -25.31
C ASP A 524 -21.37 -10.22 -24.90
N ALA A 525 -21.88 -10.57 -23.71
CA ALA A 525 -21.79 -11.91 -23.15
C ALA A 525 -22.58 -12.96 -23.96
N THR A 526 -23.61 -12.54 -24.72
CA THR A 526 -24.45 -13.46 -25.54
C THR A 526 -23.70 -13.92 -26.77
N THR A 527 -23.02 -13.01 -27.44
CA THR A 527 -22.20 -13.30 -28.62
C THR A 527 -20.78 -13.66 -28.32
N GLN A 528 -20.32 -13.38 -27.11
CA GLN A 528 -18.94 -13.53 -26.64
C GLN A 528 -17.96 -12.73 -27.50
N THR A 529 -18.30 -11.46 -27.76
CA THR A 529 -17.51 -10.55 -28.59
C THR A 529 -17.40 -9.18 -27.93
N PHE A 530 -16.29 -8.48 -28.19
CA PHE A 530 -16.18 -7.08 -27.80
C PHE A 530 -17.15 -6.21 -28.61
N ILE A 531 -17.73 -5.23 -27.92
CA ILE A 531 -18.51 -4.15 -28.51
C ILE A 531 -17.54 -3.04 -28.91
N THR A 532 -17.62 -2.58 -30.16
CA THR A 532 -16.73 -1.53 -30.66
C THR A 532 -17.25 -0.12 -30.35
N ALA A 533 -16.37 0.88 -30.47
CA ALA A 533 -16.74 2.27 -30.20
C ALA A 533 -17.85 2.80 -31.08
N ASP A 534 -17.88 2.45 -32.38
CA ASP A 534 -18.96 2.86 -33.30
C ASP A 534 -20.30 2.15 -33.03
N GLU A 535 -20.29 0.94 -32.47
CA GLU A 535 -21.51 0.25 -32.04
C GLU A 535 -22.10 0.91 -30.76
N LYS A 536 -21.27 1.28 -29.78
CA LYS A 536 -21.71 1.86 -28.50
C LYS A 536 -21.93 3.37 -28.56
N PHE A 537 -21.11 4.08 -29.35
CA PHE A 537 -21.06 5.53 -29.45
C PHE A 537 -21.17 5.97 -30.93
N PRO A 538 -22.33 5.85 -31.56
CA PRO A 538 -22.49 6.13 -33.02
C PRO A 538 -22.17 7.59 -33.42
N ASP A 539 -22.20 8.51 -32.46
CA ASP A 539 -21.82 9.92 -32.65
C ASP A 539 -20.32 10.17 -32.36
N GLY A 540 -19.55 9.12 -32.05
CA GLY A 540 -18.17 9.19 -31.59
C GLY A 540 -18.04 9.44 -30.10
N THR A 541 -16.82 9.21 -29.57
CA THR A 541 -16.43 9.51 -28.19
C THR A 541 -14.96 9.91 -28.14
N THR A 542 -14.56 10.59 -27.07
CA THR A 542 -13.20 11.08 -26.85
C THR A 542 -12.64 10.57 -25.52
N ALA A 543 -11.34 10.68 -25.36
CA ALA A 543 -10.62 10.35 -24.12
C ALA A 543 -9.75 11.54 -23.68
N LYS A 544 -9.39 11.61 -22.40
CA LYS A 544 -8.43 12.58 -21.87
C LYS A 544 -6.98 12.17 -22.15
N THR A 545 -6.70 10.87 -22.17
CA THR A 545 -5.38 10.29 -22.43
C THR A 545 -5.44 9.15 -23.43
N LYS A 546 -4.35 9.00 -24.20
CA LYS A 546 -4.11 7.85 -25.08
C LYS A 546 -2.68 7.38 -24.85
N SER A 547 -2.50 6.13 -24.49
CA SER A 547 -1.20 5.49 -24.50
C SER A 547 -1.07 4.52 -25.67
N VAL A 548 0.13 4.46 -26.26
CA VAL A 548 0.50 3.46 -27.27
C VAL A 548 1.73 2.73 -26.74
N VAL A 549 1.58 1.43 -26.53
CA VAL A 549 2.64 0.59 -25.96
C VAL A 549 3.10 -0.40 -27.03
N VAL A 550 4.41 -0.43 -27.27
CA VAL A 550 5.08 -1.36 -28.18
C VAL A 550 5.89 -2.34 -27.34
N TYR A 551 5.57 -3.62 -27.47
CA TYR A 551 6.32 -4.70 -26.82
C TYR A 551 7.51 -5.14 -27.67
N PRO A 552 8.54 -5.79 -27.08
CA PRO A 552 9.67 -6.34 -27.81
C PRO A 552 9.22 -7.29 -28.93
N ALA A 553 9.90 -7.24 -30.06
CA ALA A 553 9.56 -8.10 -31.20
C ALA A 553 9.70 -9.59 -30.93
N ASP A 554 10.54 -9.96 -29.97
CA ASP A 554 10.78 -11.32 -29.50
C ASP A 554 9.99 -11.72 -28.25
N LEU A 555 8.94 -10.92 -27.89
CA LEU A 555 8.12 -11.13 -26.69
C LEU A 555 7.65 -12.59 -26.55
N TYR A 556 7.08 -13.15 -27.61
CA TYR A 556 6.51 -14.50 -27.62
C TYR A 556 7.55 -15.62 -27.63
N GLU A 557 8.81 -15.28 -27.91
CA GLU A 557 9.92 -16.23 -27.91
C GLU A 557 10.65 -16.26 -26.56
N THR A 558 10.73 -15.08 -25.91
CA THR A 558 11.57 -14.89 -24.73
C THR A 558 10.80 -14.98 -23.41
N VAL A 559 9.51 -14.61 -23.40
CA VAL A 559 8.68 -14.69 -22.19
C VAL A 559 7.86 -15.97 -22.18
N LYS A 560 8.01 -16.73 -21.10
CA LYS A 560 7.29 -17.97 -20.88
C LYS A 560 6.53 -17.93 -19.55
N TRP A 561 5.42 -18.60 -19.53
CA TRP A 561 4.75 -19.03 -18.30
C TRP A 561 5.60 -20.08 -17.57
N HIS A 562 5.45 -20.17 -16.24
CA HIS A 562 6.20 -21.13 -15.42
C HIS A 562 5.98 -22.60 -15.86
N ASP A 563 4.83 -22.91 -16.46
CA ASP A 563 4.54 -24.23 -17.03
C ASP A 563 5.27 -24.52 -18.36
N GLY A 564 6.10 -23.58 -18.83
CA GLY A 564 6.86 -23.68 -20.09
C GLY A 564 6.12 -23.19 -21.32
N SER A 565 4.86 -22.80 -21.20
CA SER A 565 4.07 -22.24 -22.29
C SER A 565 4.57 -20.85 -22.70
N PRO A 566 4.66 -20.52 -24.01
CA PRO A 566 4.96 -19.15 -24.43
C PRO A 566 3.79 -18.22 -24.13
N ILE A 567 4.06 -16.97 -23.81
CA ILE A 567 3.03 -15.92 -23.76
C ILE A 567 2.47 -15.68 -25.17
N SER A 568 1.20 -15.29 -25.29
CA SER A 568 0.59 -14.98 -26.59
C SER A 568 -0.40 -13.82 -26.49
N ALA A 569 -0.84 -13.27 -27.63
CA ALA A 569 -1.86 -12.22 -27.66
C ALA A 569 -3.18 -12.66 -27.02
N ALA A 570 -3.46 -13.95 -27.03
CA ALA A 570 -4.66 -14.53 -26.41
C ALA A 570 -4.71 -14.29 -24.89
N ASP A 571 -3.57 -14.30 -24.20
CA ASP A 571 -3.50 -14.04 -22.74
C ASP A 571 -3.96 -12.60 -22.42
N PHE A 572 -3.56 -11.62 -23.25
CA PHE A 572 -3.97 -10.21 -23.09
C PHE A 572 -5.48 -10.03 -23.34
N VAL A 573 -6.00 -10.67 -24.37
CA VAL A 573 -7.42 -10.58 -24.75
C VAL A 573 -8.31 -11.25 -23.70
N MET A 574 -7.90 -12.41 -23.19
CA MET A 574 -8.65 -13.16 -22.18
C MET A 574 -8.81 -12.37 -20.88
N ALA A 575 -7.78 -11.67 -20.44
CA ALA A 575 -7.81 -10.87 -19.22
C ALA A 575 -8.89 -9.77 -19.26
N PHE A 576 -9.09 -9.14 -20.44
CA PHE A 576 -10.15 -8.14 -20.63
C PHE A 576 -11.53 -8.77 -20.85
N ALA A 577 -11.60 -9.87 -21.60
CA ALA A 577 -12.86 -10.56 -21.85
C ALA A 577 -13.51 -10.99 -20.53
N ILE A 578 -12.76 -11.65 -19.64
CA ILE A 578 -13.30 -12.11 -18.35
C ILE A 578 -13.68 -10.96 -17.42
N LEU A 579 -12.89 -9.86 -17.39
CA LEU A 579 -13.23 -8.69 -16.59
C LEU A 579 -14.62 -8.17 -16.95
N LEU A 580 -14.90 -7.98 -18.23
CA LEU A 580 -16.15 -7.42 -18.70
C LEU A 580 -17.30 -8.44 -18.68
N ASP A 581 -17.01 -9.73 -19.01
CA ASP A 581 -18.02 -10.78 -19.09
C ASP A 581 -18.68 -11.07 -17.76
N ARG A 582 -17.89 -11.16 -16.68
CA ARG A 582 -18.44 -11.45 -15.33
C ARG A 582 -19.31 -10.31 -14.75
N ALA A 583 -19.31 -9.14 -15.38
CA ALA A 583 -20.20 -8.04 -15.04
C ALA A 583 -21.56 -8.09 -15.78
N LYS A 584 -21.74 -9.02 -16.74
CA LYS A 584 -22.95 -9.10 -17.55
C LYS A 584 -23.89 -10.16 -16.99
N PRO A 585 -25.17 -9.80 -16.68
CA PRO A 585 -26.14 -10.76 -16.12
C PRO A 585 -26.42 -11.99 -17.02
N GLU A 586 -26.13 -11.87 -18.33
CA GLU A 586 -26.29 -12.95 -19.31
C GLU A 586 -25.12 -13.92 -19.31
N SER A 587 -24.02 -13.59 -18.66
CA SER A 587 -22.83 -14.44 -18.58
C SER A 587 -23.05 -15.65 -17.65
N ALA A 588 -22.47 -16.80 -18.04
CA ALA A 588 -22.45 -17.98 -17.18
C ALA A 588 -21.57 -17.81 -15.93
N VAL A 589 -20.65 -16.83 -15.95
CA VAL A 589 -19.77 -16.47 -14.84
C VAL A 589 -20.13 -15.13 -14.18
N TYR A 590 -21.37 -14.65 -14.39
CA TYR A 590 -21.84 -13.41 -13.78
C TYR A 590 -21.62 -13.38 -12.26
N ASP A 591 -21.13 -12.23 -11.78
CA ASP A 591 -20.87 -11.99 -10.36
C ASP A 591 -21.26 -10.54 -10.01
N GLU A 592 -22.18 -10.35 -9.08
CA GLU A 592 -22.70 -9.03 -8.69
C GLU A 592 -21.58 -8.13 -8.14
N ALA A 593 -20.67 -8.67 -7.34
CA ALA A 593 -19.50 -7.92 -6.83
C ALA A 593 -18.55 -7.52 -7.97
N GLY A 594 -18.38 -8.41 -8.96
CA GLY A 594 -17.62 -8.11 -10.18
C GLY A 594 -18.27 -7.00 -11.01
N ALA A 595 -19.61 -7.00 -11.11
CA ALA A 595 -20.35 -5.94 -11.83
C ALA A 595 -20.13 -4.56 -11.20
N LEU A 596 -20.14 -4.45 -9.86
CA LEU A 596 -19.86 -3.19 -9.16
C LEU A 596 -18.45 -2.66 -9.45
N SER A 597 -17.45 -3.54 -9.50
CA SER A 597 -16.07 -3.15 -9.84
C SER A 597 -15.96 -2.63 -11.28
N VAL A 598 -16.65 -3.26 -12.23
CA VAL A 598 -16.67 -2.85 -13.63
C VAL A 598 -17.45 -1.57 -13.82
N ASP A 599 -18.56 -1.38 -13.10
CA ASP A 599 -19.34 -0.13 -13.13
C ASP A 599 -18.52 1.07 -12.61
N ALA A 600 -17.62 0.86 -11.67
CA ALA A 600 -16.66 1.88 -11.22
C ALA A 600 -15.53 2.12 -12.24
N PHE A 601 -15.12 1.11 -12.99
CA PHE A 601 -14.04 1.18 -13.99
C PHE A 601 -14.48 1.84 -15.31
N LEU A 602 -15.66 1.48 -15.85
CA LEU A 602 -16.14 1.89 -17.16
C LEU A 602 -16.24 3.42 -17.41
N PRO A 603 -16.55 4.28 -16.43
CA PRO A 603 -16.58 5.73 -16.66
C PRO A 603 -15.23 6.31 -17.12
N SER A 604 -14.13 5.80 -16.58
CA SER A 604 -12.78 6.22 -16.96
C SER A 604 -12.21 5.46 -18.15
N PHE A 605 -12.66 4.26 -18.42
CA PHE A 605 -12.24 3.45 -19.56
C PHE A 605 -12.96 3.89 -20.84
N LYS A 606 -12.21 4.25 -21.89
CA LYS A 606 -12.77 4.71 -23.18
C LYS A 606 -12.51 3.74 -24.32
N GLY A 607 -11.67 2.75 -24.12
CA GLY A 607 -11.44 1.68 -25.07
C GLY A 607 -9.98 1.28 -25.22
N TRP A 608 -9.76 0.17 -25.86
CA TRP A 608 -8.44 -0.31 -26.24
C TRP A 608 -8.48 -1.11 -27.53
N ARG A 609 -7.35 -1.31 -28.18
CA ARG A 609 -7.23 -2.19 -29.36
C ARG A 609 -5.81 -2.69 -29.55
N ILE A 610 -5.67 -3.83 -30.21
CA ILE A 610 -4.40 -4.35 -30.70
C ILE A 610 -4.22 -3.85 -32.13
N THR A 611 -3.21 -3.03 -32.40
CA THR A 611 -2.93 -2.48 -33.75
C THR A 611 -1.93 -3.32 -34.52
N SER A 612 -1.14 -4.14 -33.82
CA SER A 612 -0.22 -5.15 -34.37
C SER A 612 -0.05 -6.29 -33.37
N THR A 613 0.04 -7.51 -33.89
CA THR A 613 0.39 -8.68 -33.08
C THR A 613 1.89 -9.02 -33.14
N GLN A 614 2.66 -8.42 -34.08
CA GLN A 614 4.10 -8.66 -34.22
C GLN A 614 4.83 -7.43 -34.81
N PRO A 615 5.57 -6.65 -34.00
CA PRO A 615 5.55 -6.66 -32.53
C PRO A 615 4.16 -6.36 -31.96
N LEU A 616 3.84 -6.92 -30.81
CA LEU A 616 2.57 -6.58 -30.14
C LEU A 616 2.54 -5.07 -29.86
N THR A 617 1.46 -4.43 -30.33
CA THR A 617 1.26 -3.01 -30.12
C THR A 617 -0.17 -2.76 -29.69
N ILE A 618 -0.35 -2.12 -28.55
CA ILE A 618 -1.64 -1.87 -27.91
C ILE A 618 -1.86 -0.36 -27.81
N GLU A 619 -3.03 0.11 -28.22
CA GLU A 619 -3.54 1.45 -27.92
C GLU A 619 -4.58 1.36 -26.81
N TYR A 620 -4.48 2.25 -25.82
CA TYR A 620 -5.41 2.35 -24.71
C TYR A 620 -5.88 3.79 -24.53
N TYR A 621 -7.18 3.98 -24.34
CA TYR A 621 -7.86 5.27 -24.24
C TYR A 621 -8.53 5.38 -22.88
N SER A 622 -8.29 6.48 -22.14
CA SER A 622 -8.79 6.65 -20.77
C SER A 622 -9.08 8.11 -20.43
N ASP A 623 -9.99 8.30 -19.48
CA ASP A 623 -10.17 9.57 -18.76
C ASP A 623 -9.42 9.57 -17.41
N THR A 624 -8.74 8.49 -17.06
CA THR A 624 -7.87 8.43 -15.89
C THR A 624 -6.72 9.44 -16.03
N TYR A 625 -6.39 10.12 -14.95
CA TYR A 625 -5.35 11.12 -14.89
C TYR A 625 -4.38 10.86 -13.72
N ALA A 626 -3.10 10.94 -14.00
CA ALA A 626 -2.03 11.01 -13.01
C ALA A 626 -1.13 12.21 -13.33
N ALA A 627 -0.55 12.85 -12.29
CA ALA A 627 0.25 14.05 -12.45
C ALA A 627 1.59 13.81 -13.17
N ASP A 628 2.12 12.61 -13.09
CA ASP A 628 3.37 12.21 -13.77
C ASP A 628 3.03 11.41 -15.04
N ALA A 629 3.70 11.71 -16.15
CA ALA A 629 3.36 11.15 -17.47
C ALA A 629 3.42 9.62 -17.51
N GLU A 630 4.44 9.03 -16.92
CA GLU A 630 4.65 7.58 -16.89
C GLU A 630 3.55 6.82 -16.15
N LEU A 631 2.88 7.44 -15.21
CA LEU A 631 1.75 6.83 -14.47
C LEU A 631 0.44 6.85 -15.27
N ASN A 632 0.38 7.54 -16.43
CA ASN A 632 -0.73 7.50 -17.36
C ASN A 632 -0.52 6.48 -18.50
N VAL A 633 0.64 5.83 -18.55
CA VAL A 633 0.89 4.76 -19.53
C VAL A 633 0.24 3.49 -18.99
N LEU A 634 -0.78 3.02 -19.68
CA LEU A 634 -1.53 1.83 -19.31
C LEU A 634 -1.20 0.70 -20.31
N PRO A 635 -0.09 -0.02 -20.09
CA PRO A 635 0.18 -1.25 -20.80
C PRO A 635 -0.75 -2.32 -20.24
N LEU A 636 -1.31 -3.14 -21.13
CA LEU A 636 -2.01 -4.32 -20.70
C LEU A 636 -1.01 -5.47 -20.65
N TRP A 637 -0.73 -5.98 -19.46
CA TRP A 637 -0.09 -7.27 -19.24
C TRP A 637 -1.19 -8.29 -18.89
N PRO A 638 -1.02 -9.59 -19.14
CA PRO A 638 -2.05 -10.57 -18.79
C PRO A 638 -2.31 -10.65 -17.27
N GLY A 639 -3.06 -9.72 -16.74
CA GLY A 639 -3.42 -9.56 -15.33
C GLY A 639 -4.75 -8.84 -15.20
N SER A 640 -5.27 -8.71 -13.98
CA SER A 640 -6.53 -8.02 -13.75
C SER A 640 -6.38 -6.50 -13.96
N PRO A 641 -7.11 -5.87 -14.89
CA PRO A 641 -7.13 -4.42 -15.01
C PRO A 641 -7.65 -3.68 -13.77
N THR A 642 -8.30 -4.38 -12.84
CA THR A 642 -8.81 -3.84 -11.57
C THR A 642 -7.88 -4.04 -10.38
N GLY A 643 -6.63 -4.51 -10.61
CA GLY A 643 -5.56 -4.35 -9.64
C GLY A 643 -5.28 -5.50 -8.68
N LEU A 644 -5.86 -6.71 -8.83
CA LEU A 644 -5.41 -7.86 -8.06
C LEU A 644 -4.01 -8.32 -8.51
N ALA A 645 -3.19 -8.78 -7.56
CA ALA A 645 -1.87 -9.34 -7.85
C ALA A 645 -1.99 -10.70 -8.56
N GLY A 646 -0.97 -11.05 -9.37
CA GLY A 646 -0.92 -12.27 -10.15
C GLY A 646 -1.25 -12.05 -11.63
N GLU A 647 -1.14 -13.10 -12.41
CA GLU A 647 -1.26 -13.09 -13.86
C GLU A 647 -2.29 -14.10 -14.37
N ASN A 648 -2.88 -13.77 -15.51
CA ASN A 648 -4.02 -14.46 -16.09
C ASN A 648 -3.61 -15.18 -17.37
N ASN A 649 -3.06 -16.39 -17.28
CA ASN A 649 -2.96 -17.24 -18.46
C ASN A 649 -4.35 -17.71 -18.89
N TRP A 650 -4.61 -17.72 -20.20
CA TRP A 650 -5.94 -18.00 -20.71
C TRP A 650 -6.45 -19.41 -20.38
N GLN A 651 -5.56 -20.44 -20.28
CA GLN A 651 -5.98 -21.82 -20.03
C GLN A 651 -6.44 -22.03 -18.58
N THR A 652 -5.82 -21.38 -17.57
CA THR A 652 -6.29 -21.46 -16.18
C THR A 652 -7.64 -20.77 -16.04
N LEU A 653 -7.83 -19.60 -16.67
CA LEU A 653 -9.11 -18.94 -16.68
C LEU A 653 -10.19 -19.75 -17.40
N ALA A 654 -9.86 -20.43 -18.50
CA ALA A 654 -10.80 -21.31 -19.22
C ALA A 654 -11.32 -22.43 -18.32
N VAL A 655 -10.42 -23.13 -17.62
CA VAL A 655 -10.77 -24.20 -16.67
C VAL A 655 -11.60 -23.65 -15.50
N SER A 656 -11.21 -22.51 -14.98
CA SER A 656 -11.91 -21.82 -13.89
C SER A 656 -13.33 -21.41 -14.30
N ASN A 657 -13.50 -20.85 -15.51
CA ASN A 657 -14.80 -20.49 -16.06
C ASN A 657 -15.73 -21.70 -16.23
N LEU A 658 -15.19 -22.87 -16.63
CA LEU A 658 -15.99 -24.10 -16.73
C LEU A 658 -16.50 -24.55 -15.35
N ALA A 659 -15.66 -24.47 -14.32
CA ALA A 659 -16.02 -24.83 -12.95
C ALA A 659 -17.08 -23.87 -12.37
N GLU A 660 -16.95 -22.57 -12.60
CA GLU A 660 -17.89 -21.56 -12.14
C GLU A 660 -19.23 -21.63 -12.90
N ALA A 661 -19.18 -21.76 -14.23
CA ALA A 661 -20.38 -21.91 -15.06
C ALA A 661 -21.20 -23.17 -14.70
N ALA A 662 -20.53 -24.23 -14.22
CA ALA A 662 -21.18 -25.43 -13.71
C ALA A 662 -21.75 -25.27 -12.29
N GLY A 663 -21.48 -24.16 -11.59
CA GLY A 663 -21.91 -23.91 -10.22
C GLY A 663 -21.20 -24.80 -9.19
N GLU A 664 -19.99 -25.25 -9.45
CA GLU A 664 -19.20 -26.06 -8.52
C GLU A 664 -18.19 -25.23 -7.72
N LEU A 665 -17.72 -24.10 -8.27
CA LEU A 665 -16.85 -23.10 -7.63
C LEU A 665 -17.32 -21.69 -7.95
N ALA A 666 -16.93 -20.70 -7.15
CA ALA A 666 -17.11 -19.28 -7.42
C ALA A 666 -15.77 -18.55 -7.31
N TYR A 667 -15.48 -17.58 -8.18
CA TYR A 667 -14.29 -16.74 -8.03
C TYR A 667 -14.33 -15.91 -6.75
N SER A 668 -15.49 -15.27 -6.46
CA SER A 668 -15.67 -14.43 -5.29
C SER A 668 -16.28 -15.16 -4.09
N SER A 669 -15.97 -14.70 -2.87
CA SER A 669 -16.60 -15.14 -1.64
C SER A 669 -18.09 -14.86 -1.64
N ASP A 670 -18.50 -13.67 -2.12
CA ASP A 670 -19.91 -13.23 -2.10
C ASP A 670 -20.81 -14.15 -2.93
N LYS A 671 -20.35 -14.50 -4.14
CA LYS A 671 -21.07 -15.48 -4.97
C LYS A 671 -21.04 -16.87 -4.38
N GLY A 672 -19.89 -17.27 -3.79
CA GLY A 672 -19.75 -18.54 -3.08
C GLY A 672 -20.75 -18.68 -1.94
N ASP A 673 -20.85 -17.69 -1.09
CA ASP A 673 -21.75 -17.62 0.04
C ASP A 673 -23.22 -17.59 -0.39
N ALA A 674 -23.55 -16.79 -1.41
CA ALA A 674 -24.91 -16.70 -1.96
C ALA A 674 -25.40 -18.03 -2.53
N LEU A 675 -24.53 -18.82 -3.15
CA LEU A 675 -24.86 -20.11 -3.76
C LEU A 675 -24.60 -21.30 -2.83
N GLY A 676 -23.88 -21.11 -1.73
CA GLY A 676 -23.45 -22.18 -0.81
C GLY A 676 -22.44 -23.12 -1.44
N ILE A 677 -21.53 -22.60 -2.28
CA ILE A 677 -20.42 -23.31 -2.94
C ILE A 677 -19.10 -22.73 -2.50
N GLU A 678 -18.01 -23.45 -2.77
CA GLU A 678 -16.66 -23.04 -2.37
C GLU A 678 -16.15 -21.86 -3.19
N GLN A 679 -15.48 -20.89 -2.53
CA GLN A 679 -14.68 -19.91 -3.23
C GLN A 679 -13.46 -20.60 -3.87
N MET A 680 -13.20 -20.30 -5.12
CA MET A 680 -12.14 -20.91 -5.93
C MET A 680 -10.74 -20.57 -5.39
N SER A 681 -9.94 -21.61 -5.18
CA SER A 681 -8.51 -21.51 -4.89
C SER A 681 -7.69 -22.29 -5.92
N TRP A 682 -6.70 -21.63 -6.51
CA TRP A 682 -5.76 -22.29 -7.45
C TRP A 682 -4.60 -22.98 -6.73
N VAL A 683 -4.46 -22.82 -5.41
CA VAL A 683 -3.30 -23.29 -4.66
C VAL A 683 -3.63 -24.29 -3.54
N GLY A 684 -4.89 -24.54 -3.26
CA GLY A 684 -5.24 -25.44 -2.17
C GLY A 684 -6.73 -25.77 -2.06
N GLY A 685 -7.06 -26.62 -1.11
CA GLY A 685 -8.42 -26.99 -0.77
C GLY A 685 -9.13 -27.89 -1.79
N PRO A 686 -10.46 -28.08 -1.63
CA PRO A 686 -11.28 -28.91 -2.53
C PRO A 686 -11.33 -28.39 -3.97
N SER A 687 -11.03 -27.10 -4.19
CA SER A 687 -10.99 -26.48 -5.51
C SER A 687 -10.09 -27.21 -6.49
N LEU A 688 -8.95 -27.75 -6.02
CA LEU A 688 -7.96 -28.39 -6.90
C LEU A 688 -8.50 -29.62 -7.63
N GLU A 689 -9.26 -30.48 -6.96
CA GLU A 689 -9.86 -31.66 -7.57
C GLU A 689 -10.96 -31.27 -8.59
N ILE A 690 -11.72 -30.24 -8.30
CA ILE A 690 -12.76 -29.70 -9.21
C ILE A 690 -12.10 -29.11 -10.44
N LEU A 691 -11.08 -28.26 -10.26
CA LEU A 691 -10.34 -27.65 -11.38
C LEU A 691 -9.65 -28.71 -12.22
N LYS A 692 -9.06 -29.74 -11.59
CA LYS A 692 -8.47 -30.88 -12.33
C LYS A 692 -9.50 -31.57 -13.21
N LYS A 693 -10.70 -31.82 -12.73
CA LYS A 693 -11.80 -32.41 -13.50
C LYS A 693 -12.07 -31.58 -14.77
N TYR A 694 -12.17 -30.25 -14.64
CA TYR A 694 -12.44 -29.37 -15.77
C TYR A 694 -11.23 -29.18 -16.68
N MET A 695 -10.01 -29.28 -16.17
CA MET A 695 -8.79 -29.35 -16.98
C MET A 695 -8.78 -30.58 -17.87
N ASP A 696 -9.06 -31.75 -17.30
CA ASP A 696 -9.13 -33.02 -18.06
C ASP A 696 -10.22 -32.96 -19.17
N GLN A 697 -11.36 -32.30 -18.85
CA GLN A 697 -12.42 -32.07 -19.85
C GLN A 697 -11.97 -31.12 -20.95
N ALA A 698 -11.43 -29.94 -20.59
CA ALA A 698 -10.98 -28.91 -21.52
C ALA A 698 -9.89 -29.43 -22.45
N GLN A 699 -8.95 -30.23 -21.95
CA GLN A 699 -7.90 -30.88 -22.73
C GLN A 699 -8.49 -31.89 -23.73
N ALA A 700 -9.43 -32.72 -23.29
CA ALA A 700 -10.05 -33.75 -24.14
C ALA A 700 -10.89 -33.13 -25.26
N GLU A 701 -11.53 -32.02 -25.02
CA GLU A 701 -12.41 -31.30 -25.97
C GLU A 701 -11.66 -30.27 -26.84
N GLY A 702 -10.41 -29.92 -26.50
CA GLY A 702 -9.69 -28.80 -27.12
C GLY A 702 -10.43 -27.47 -26.89
N HIS A 703 -10.91 -27.25 -25.66
CA HIS A 703 -11.79 -26.14 -25.32
C HIS A 703 -11.11 -24.78 -25.53
N ILE A 704 -11.78 -23.86 -26.23
CA ILE A 704 -11.40 -22.48 -26.41
C ILE A 704 -12.41 -21.62 -25.64
N PRO A 705 -11.99 -20.87 -24.58
CA PRO A 705 -12.90 -19.96 -23.90
C PRO A 705 -13.31 -18.81 -24.82
N TYR A 706 -14.55 -18.34 -24.72
CA TYR A 706 -15.05 -17.23 -25.56
C TYR A 706 -14.71 -17.44 -27.05
N GLU A 707 -15.05 -18.59 -27.61
CA GLU A 707 -14.60 -19.07 -28.91
C GLU A 707 -14.78 -18.05 -30.05
N ALA A 708 -15.88 -17.29 -30.04
CA ALA A 708 -16.13 -16.26 -31.05
C ALA A 708 -15.04 -15.19 -31.16
N THR A 709 -14.43 -14.84 -30.03
CA THR A 709 -13.32 -13.87 -29.93
C THR A 709 -11.97 -14.57 -29.98
N MET A 710 -11.76 -15.56 -29.12
CA MET A 710 -10.43 -16.12 -28.85
C MET A 710 -9.88 -16.97 -30.02
N SER A 711 -10.73 -17.55 -30.85
CA SER A 711 -10.28 -18.27 -32.07
C SER A 711 -9.51 -17.42 -33.08
N GLN A 712 -9.58 -16.09 -32.96
CA GLN A 712 -8.78 -15.16 -33.76
C GLN A 712 -7.32 -15.08 -33.32
N PHE A 713 -7.02 -15.52 -32.08
CA PHE A 713 -5.72 -15.39 -31.44
C PHE A 713 -5.10 -16.74 -31.05
N LEU A 714 -5.85 -17.83 -31.13
CA LEU A 714 -5.44 -19.19 -30.77
C LEU A 714 -5.44 -20.14 -31.97
N THR A 715 -4.40 -20.97 -32.06
CA THR A 715 -4.37 -22.09 -32.98
C THR A 715 -4.68 -23.41 -32.25
N PRO A 716 -5.21 -24.46 -32.94
CA PRO A 716 -5.43 -25.75 -32.30
C PRO A 716 -4.16 -26.37 -31.67
N GLU A 717 -3.01 -26.11 -32.26
CA GLU A 717 -1.71 -26.57 -31.76
C GLU A 717 -1.33 -25.87 -30.46
N GLU A 718 -1.57 -24.56 -30.36
CA GLU A 718 -1.34 -23.80 -29.12
C GLU A 718 -2.28 -24.28 -28.02
N VAL A 719 -3.57 -24.45 -28.31
CA VAL A 719 -4.56 -24.96 -27.35
C VAL A 719 -4.13 -26.33 -26.78
N ALA A 720 -3.71 -27.26 -27.64
CA ALA A 720 -3.25 -28.55 -27.21
C ALA A 720 -2.00 -28.49 -26.33
N LEU A 721 -1.01 -27.66 -26.72
CA LEU A 721 0.24 -27.47 -25.97
C LEU A 721 -0.03 -26.88 -24.59
N ARG A 722 -0.90 -25.85 -24.49
CA ARG A 722 -1.20 -25.16 -23.25
C ARG A 722 -1.88 -26.07 -22.23
N TYR A 723 -2.84 -26.91 -22.64
CA TYR A 723 -3.46 -27.89 -21.73
C TYR A 723 -2.52 -29.04 -21.37
N GLU A 724 -1.62 -29.47 -22.26
CA GLU A 724 -0.61 -30.46 -21.93
C GLU A 724 0.37 -29.92 -20.87
N ASN A 725 0.85 -28.70 -21.04
CA ASN A 725 1.74 -28.04 -20.09
C ASN A 725 1.07 -27.83 -18.72
N MET A 726 -0.19 -27.37 -18.71
CA MET A 726 -0.98 -27.21 -17.48
C MET A 726 -1.16 -28.54 -16.74
N ALA A 727 -1.47 -29.62 -17.46
CA ALA A 727 -1.63 -30.95 -16.87
C ALA A 727 -0.33 -31.44 -16.25
N LYS A 728 0.81 -31.24 -16.95
CA LYS A 728 2.12 -31.53 -16.43
C LYS A 728 2.47 -30.71 -15.20
N TRP A 729 2.20 -29.42 -15.24
CA TRP A 729 2.40 -28.51 -14.10
C TRP A 729 1.65 -28.99 -12.85
N TYR A 730 0.37 -29.33 -13.02
CA TYR A 730 -0.43 -29.91 -11.93
C TYR A 730 0.12 -31.24 -11.41
N GLU A 731 0.63 -32.08 -12.28
CA GLU A 731 1.28 -33.37 -11.87
C GLU A 731 2.55 -33.10 -11.05
N ASP A 732 3.36 -32.10 -11.45
CA ASP A 732 4.65 -31.79 -10.82
C ASP A 732 4.51 -31.01 -9.51
N HIS A 733 3.54 -30.06 -9.42
CA HIS A 733 3.41 -29.11 -8.31
C HIS A 733 2.11 -29.21 -7.49
N GLY A 734 1.07 -29.88 -8.02
CA GLY A 734 -0.19 -30.09 -7.30
C GLY A 734 -1.13 -28.88 -7.22
N HIS A 735 -0.90 -27.84 -8.00
CA HIS A 735 -1.70 -26.60 -8.00
C HIS A 735 -1.76 -25.97 -9.40
N PHE A 736 -2.58 -24.89 -9.56
CA PHE A 736 -2.81 -24.21 -10.85
C PHE A 736 -2.21 -22.78 -10.90
N TRP A 737 -1.41 -22.38 -9.89
CA TRP A 737 -0.79 -21.08 -9.85
C TRP A 737 0.41 -21.02 -10.80
N VAL A 738 0.27 -20.26 -11.88
CA VAL A 738 1.29 -20.11 -12.94
C VAL A 738 1.40 -18.63 -13.28
N GLY A 739 2.60 -18.09 -13.25
CA GLY A 739 2.93 -16.72 -13.62
C GLY A 739 4.11 -16.67 -14.59
N THR A 740 4.64 -15.48 -14.84
CA THR A 740 5.81 -15.23 -15.68
C THR A 740 6.97 -14.57 -14.94
N GLY A 741 6.91 -14.49 -13.61
CA GLY A 741 7.87 -13.82 -12.74
C GLY A 741 9.22 -14.54 -12.58
N PRO A 742 10.16 -13.90 -11.83
CA PRO A 742 11.50 -14.46 -11.61
C PRO A 742 11.53 -15.69 -10.71
N TYR A 743 10.46 -15.92 -9.96
CA TYR A 743 10.27 -17.10 -9.12
C TYR A 743 8.96 -17.79 -9.49
N TYR A 744 8.91 -19.12 -9.36
CA TYR A 744 7.68 -19.88 -9.47
C TYR A 744 7.30 -20.50 -8.12
N LEU A 745 6.01 -20.70 -7.91
CA LEU A 745 5.49 -21.38 -6.73
C LEU A 745 5.74 -22.89 -6.89
N ASP A 746 6.57 -23.46 -6.03
CA ASP A 746 6.95 -24.88 -6.10
C ASP A 746 6.09 -25.74 -5.18
N GLN A 747 5.91 -25.32 -3.92
CA GLN A 747 5.16 -26.07 -2.91
C GLN A 747 4.29 -25.13 -2.07
N VAL A 748 3.13 -25.63 -1.66
CA VAL A 748 2.16 -24.92 -0.84
C VAL A 748 1.71 -25.80 0.34
N PHE A 749 1.76 -25.23 1.55
CA PHE A 749 1.36 -25.87 2.80
C PHE A 749 0.33 -24.99 3.52
N THR A 750 -0.92 -25.03 3.05
CA THR A 750 -1.99 -24.14 3.54
C THR A 750 -2.32 -24.33 5.02
N THR A 751 -2.13 -25.55 5.56
CA THR A 751 -2.35 -25.86 6.99
C THR A 751 -1.24 -25.31 7.88
N GLU A 752 0.00 -25.45 7.45
CA GLU A 752 1.20 -24.97 8.11
C GLU A 752 1.43 -23.48 7.89
N LYS A 753 0.69 -22.87 6.98
CA LYS A 753 0.84 -21.50 6.51
C LYS A 753 2.28 -21.22 6.07
N SER A 754 2.75 -21.99 5.11
CA SER A 754 4.07 -21.86 4.50
C SER A 754 4.05 -22.23 3.03
N LEU A 755 5.01 -21.73 2.27
CA LEU A 755 5.19 -22.02 0.86
C LEU A 755 6.65 -21.90 0.44
N VAL A 756 6.97 -22.47 -0.72
CA VAL A 756 8.30 -22.44 -1.31
C VAL A 756 8.24 -21.84 -2.71
N LEU A 757 9.00 -20.80 -2.94
CA LEU A 757 9.30 -20.25 -4.26
C LEU A 757 10.66 -20.74 -4.72
N LYS A 758 10.79 -21.03 -6.03
CA LYS A 758 12.08 -21.37 -6.66
C LYS A 758 12.40 -20.47 -7.82
N ASN A 759 13.68 -20.24 -8.06
CA ASN A 759 14.16 -19.43 -9.16
C ASN A 759 13.70 -19.96 -10.53
N PHE A 760 13.14 -19.11 -11.37
CA PHE A 760 12.77 -19.42 -12.74
C PHE A 760 13.93 -19.11 -13.70
N SER A 761 14.75 -20.08 -14.03
CA SER A 761 15.95 -19.91 -14.86
C SER A 761 15.64 -19.51 -16.32
N ASP A 762 14.43 -19.78 -16.83
CA ASP A 762 13.97 -19.36 -18.16
C ASP A 762 13.47 -17.90 -18.17
N TYR A 763 13.50 -17.20 -17.02
CA TYR A 763 13.18 -15.78 -16.95
C TYR A 763 14.11 -14.94 -17.84
N PRO A 764 13.57 -13.98 -18.62
CA PRO A 764 14.38 -13.31 -19.66
C PRO A 764 15.46 -12.36 -19.13
N ASP A 765 15.28 -11.79 -17.93
CA ASP A 765 16.21 -10.81 -17.38
C ASP A 765 17.28 -11.44 -16.48
N LEU A 766 18.41 -10.73 -16.38
CA LEU A 766 19.44 -11.00 -15.39
C LEU A 766 18.94 -10.59 -13.99
N ALA A 767 19.32 -11.33 -12.96
CA ALA A 767 19.01 -11.02 -11.56
C ALA A 767 19.51 -9.62 -11.15
N SER A 768 20.58 -9.13 -11.80
CA SER A 768 21.18 -7.83 -11.53
C SER A 768 20.42 -6.64 -12.13
N ARG A 769 19.37 -6.86 -12.95
CA ARG A 769 18.65 -5.76 -13.64
C ARG A 769 18.23 -4.60 -12.73
N TRP A 770 17.79 -4.91 -11.50
CA TRP A 770 17.28 -3.93 -10.55
C TRP A 770 18.21 -3.72 -9.34
N SER A 771 19.47 -4.18 -9.40
CA SER A 771 20.39 -4.20 -8.25
C SER A 771 20.82 -2.82 -7.74
N ASP A 772 20.59 -1.76 -8.53
CA ASP A 772 20.87 -0.38 -8.14
C ASP A 772 19.87 0.15 -7.09
N PHE A 773 18.69 -0.49 -6.97
CA PHE A 773 17.68 -0.16 -5.96
C PHE A 773 17.98 -0.88 -4.63
N LYS A 774 19.05 -0.48 -3.94
CA LYS A 774 19.45 -1.07 -2.64
C LYS A 774 19.46 -0.07 -1.49
N ASP A 775 19.88 1.16 -1.72
CA ASP A 775 20.05 2.20 -0.71
C ASP A 775 19.39 3.50 -1.17
N PRO A 776 18.21 3.89 -0.59
CA PRO A 776 17.57 5.15 -0.93
C PRO A 776 18.45 6.35 -0.51
N LYS A 777 18.70 7.28 -1.42
CA LYS A 777 19.49 8.50 -1.16
C LYS A 777 18.73 9.49 -0.28
N ARG A 778 18.42 9.13 0.96
CA ARG A 778 17.73 10.03 1.91
C ARG A 778 18.64 11.18 2.31
N ALA A 779 18.17 12.41 2.15
CA ALA A 779 18.92 13.60 2.55
C ALA A 779 18.96 13.75 4.08
N THR A 780 20.11 14.16 4.59
CA THR A 780 20.29 14.68 5.95
C THR A 780 20.50 16.17 5.85
N VAL A 781 19.71 16.97 6.62
CA VAL A 781 19.73 18.43 6.53
C VAL A 781 20.21 19.02 7.85
N ILE A 782 21.17 19.92 7.77
CA ILE A 782 21.66 20.70 8.91
C ILE A 782 21.35 22.16 8.63
N LEU A 783 20.70 22.83 9.58
CA LEU A 783 20.39 24.26 9.52
C LEU A 783 21.16 24.99 10.63
N ASP A 784 21.99 25.94 10.24
CA ASP A 784 22.78 26.79 11.13
C ASP A 784 22.48 28.26 10.89
N GLY A 785 22.62 29.07 11.94
CA GLY A 785 22.32 30.49 11.82
C GLY A 785 22.42 31.25 13.12
N PRO A 786 22.12 32.57 13.09
CA PRO A 786 22.20 33.42 14.29
C PRO A 786 21.14 33.02 15.32
N GLY A 787 21.56 32.83 16.57
CA GLY A 787 20.63 32.59 17.70
C GLY A 787 19.78 33.82 18.05
N GLN A 788 20.05 35.00 17.43
CA GLN A 788 19.31 36.24 17.61
C GLN A 788 19.21 36.97 16.29
N VAL A 789 18.02 37.46 15.96
CA VAL A 789 17.69 38.25 14.75
C VAL A 789 17.15 39.61 15.19
N THR A 790 17.60 40.70 14.54
CA THR A 790 17.05 42.03 14.76
C THR A 790 15.94 42.32 13.77
N ALA A 791 14.75 42.68 14.24
CA ALA A 791 13.62 43.02 13.39
C ALA A 791 13.98 44.21 12.45
N GLY A 792 13.71 44.05 11.15
CA GLY A 792 14.03 45.03 10.15
C GLY A 792 15.50 45.05 9.69
N GLN A 793 16.30 44.02 10.05
CA GLN A 793 17.65 43.83 9.53
C GLN A 793 17.73 42.46 8.83
N GLU A 794 18.54 42.40 7.78
CA GLU A 794 18.82 41.14 7.06
C GLU A 794 19.47 40.10 7.97
N SER A 795 19.07 38.83 7.82
CA SER A 795 19.68 37.70 8.53
C SER A 795 19.80 36.50 7.58
N VAL A 796 20.94 35.82 7.67
CA VAL A 796 21.28 34.69 6.80
C VAL A 796 21.41 33.43 7.63
N PHE A 797 20.87 32.32 7.10
CA PHE A 797 20.94 30.99 7.65
C PHE A 797 21.54 30.04 6.60
N ASP A 798 22.46 29.19 7.00
CA ASP A 798 23.14 28.21 6.14
C ASP A 798 22.43 26.85 6.25
N VAL A 799 22.17 26.24 5.10
CA VAL A 799 21.58 24.92 4.99
C VAL A 799 22.57 23.98 4.36
N THR A 800 22.95 22.92 5.05
CA THR A 800 23.81 21.86 4.53
C THR A 800 22.99 20.61 4.27
N VAL A 801 23.04 20.11 3.04
CA VAL A 801 22.35 18.89 2.62
C VAL A 801 23.38 17.80 2.31
N ASN A 802 23.30 16.67 3.00
CA ASN A 802 24.24 15.56 2.90
C ASN A 802 23.53 14.22 2.63
N PHE A 803 24.28 13.28 2.03
CA PHE A 803 23.96 11.85 2.03
C PHE A 803 25.22 11.09 2.48
N ASN A 804 25.09 10.21 3.47
CA ASN A 804 26.22 9.46 4.07
C ASN A 804 27.42 10.35 4.49
N ASN A 805 27.13 11.55 5.03
CA ASN A 805 28.10 12.59 5.43
C ASN A 805 28.87 13.25 4.27
N GLU A 806 28.53 12.97 3.02
CA GLU A 806 29.05 13.67 1.85
C GLU A 806 28.04 14.70 1.33
N PRO A 807 28.46 15.80 0.70
CA PRO A 807 27.54 16.77 0.11
C PRO A 807 26.59 16.12 -0.88
N TYR A 808 25.30 16.43 -0.76
CA TYR A 808 24.30 15.98 -1.72
C TYR A 808 24.47 16.72 -3.04
N ALA A 809 24.43 16.00 -4.18
CA ALA A 809 24.58 16.62 -5.49
C ALA A 809 23.44 17.60 -5.76
N ASN A 810 23.75 18.82 -6.16
CA ASN A 810 22.74 19.86 -6.40
C ASN A 810 21.77 19.49 -7.54
N GLU A 811 22.22 18.71 -8.52
CA GLU A 811 21.38 18.19 -9.61
C GLU A 811 20.33 17.18 -9.13
N ASP A 812 20.56 16.55 -7.98
CA ASP A 812 19.66 15.61 -7.33
C ASP A 812 18.73 16.29 -6.31
N ILE A 813 18.78 17.63 -6.15
CA ILE A 813 17.93 18.40 -5.25
C ILE A 813 16.90 19.18 -6.06
N GLY A 814 15.64 18.78 -5.94
CA GLY A 814 14.52 19.43 -6.61
C GLY A 814 14.20 20.81 -6.02
N GLN A 815 14.17 20.93 -4.69
CA GLN A 815 13.85 22.16 -3.99
C GLN A 815 14.33 22.18 -2.55
N VAL A 816 14.75 23.36 -2.07
CA VAL A 816 15.00 23.67 -0.65
C VAL A 816 14.08 24.80 -0.23
N LYS A 817 12.93 24.47 0.36
CA LYS A 817 11.95 25.43 0.88
C LYS A 817 12.25 25.82 2.31
N TYR A 818 11.94 27.06 2.68
CA TYR A 818 11.92 27.48 4.07
C TYR A 818 10.56 28.05 4.50
N ILE A 819 10.25 27.89 5.77
CA ILE A 819 9.07 28.43 6.44
C ILE A 819 9.53 29.19 7.68
N LEU A 820 9.17 30.47 7.78
CA LEU A 820 9.44 31.31 8.92
C LEU A 820 8.18 31.45 9.78
N TYR A 821 8.29 31.12 11.06
CA TYR A 821 7.22 31.23 12.03
C TYR A 821 7.46 32.40 13.00
N GLY A 822 6.38 33.08 13.37
CA GLY A 822 6.34 34.04 14.45
C GLY A 822 6.25 33.40 15.83
N SER A 823 6.21 34.24 16.86
CA SER A 823 6.16 33.81 18.26
C SER A 823 4.90 33.04 18.66
N THR A 824 3.84 33.15 17.89
CA THR A 824 2.54 32.48 18.06
C THR A 824 2.41 31.22 17.22
N GLY A 825 3.46 30.85 16.44
CA GLY A 825 3.43 29.72 15.51
C GLY A 825 2.82 30.06 14.15
N ASP A 826 2.41 31.30 13.94
CA ASP A 826 1.85 31.72 12.63
C ASP A 826 2.94 31.74 11.56
N VAL A 827 2.60 31.30 10.34
CA VAL A 827 3.50 31.36 9.18
C VAL A 827 3.64 32.82 8.72
N ILE A 828 4.85 33.38 8.85
CA ILE A 828 5.20 34.75 8.48
C ILE A 828 5.67 34.87 7.04
N ALA A 829 6.48 33.91 6.58
CA ALA A 829 7.00 33.86 5.23
C ALA A 829 7.32 32.41 4.79
N VAL A 830 7.21 32.17 3.50
CA VAL A 830 7.68 30.94 2.84
C VAL A 830 8.52 31.36 1.62
N GLY A 831 9.61 30.66 1.38
CA GLY A 831 10.47 30.92 0.24
C GLY A 831 11.38 29.75 -0.09
N VAL A 832 12.31 29.97 -1.01
CA VAL A 832 13.28 28.96 -1.48
C VAL A 832 14.69 29.44 -1.13
N ALA A 833 15.53 28.56 -0.61
CA ALA A 833 16.92 28.84 -0.33
C ALA A 833 17.75 28.86 -1.63
N GLU A 834 18.75 29.73 -1.68
CA GLU A 834 19.66 29.85 -2.84
C GLU A 834 20.86 28.90 -2.72
N ALA A 835 21.20 28.19 -3.79
CA ALA A 835 22.39 27.35 -3.83
C ALA A 835 23.67 28.22 -3.85
N VAL A 836 24.59 27.98 -2.91
CA VAL A 836 25.86 28.70 -2.79
C VAL A 836 27.09 27.80 -2.98
N GLY A 837 26.89 26.49 -3.00
CA GLY A 837 27.89 25.47 -3.21
C GLY A 837 27.26 24.09 -3.36
N GLU A 838 28.08 23.05 -3.53
CA GLU A 838 27.60 21.68 -3.60
C GLU A 838 27.01 21.24 -2.26
N GLY A 839 25.72 20.87 -2.25
CA GLY A 839 24.98 20.56 -1.02
C GLY A 839 24.85 21.73 -0.04
N LEU A 840 25.19 22.95 -0.45
CA LEU A 840 25.16 24.14 0.41
C LEU A 840 24.16 25.16 -0.13
N PHE A 841 23.21 25.58 0.73
CA PHE A 841 22.18 26.57 0.41
C PHE A 841 22.13 27.65 1.48
N GLN A 842 21.57 28.80 1.14
CA GLN A 842 21.35 29.89 2.06
C GLN A 842 19.91 30.38 2.04
N VAL A 843 19.35 30.58 3.22
CA VAL A 843 18.09 31.30 3.45
C VAL A 843 18.45 32.73 3.87
N THR A 844 18.12 33.70 3.04
CA THR A 844 18.27 35.12 3.35
C THR A 844 16.90 35.69 3.73
N LEU A 845 16.74 36.03 5.00
CA LEU A 845 15.59 36.76 5.50
C LEU A 845 15.90 38.26 5.36
N ASP A 846 15.32 38.92 4.39
CA ASP A 846 15.55 40.36 4.16
C ASP A 846 14.96 41.23 5.27
N ALA A 847 15.27 42.56 5.24
CA ALA A 847 14.81 43.51 6.23
C ALA A 847 13.27 43.67 6.25
N GLU A 848 12.60 43.47 5.12
CA GLU A 848 11.14 43.52 5.04
C GLU A 848 10.53 42.31 5.77
N THR A 849 11.02 41.11 5.50
CA THR A 849 10.57 39.86 6.14
C THR A 849 10.80 39.86 7.63
N THR A 850 12.03 40.24 8.07
CA THR A 850 12.35 40.31 9.50
C THR A 850 11.57 41.38 10.24
N SER A 851 11.14 42.44 9.56
CA SER A 851 10.29 43.51 10.15
C SER A 851 8.88 43.03 10.54
N LYS A 852 8.41 41.94 9.98
CA LYS A 852 7.12 41.31 10.30
C LYS A 852 7.17 40.48 11.59
N LEU A 853 8.38 40.16 12.07
CA LEU A 853 8.56 39.38 13.30
C LEU A 853 8.32 40.23 14.55
N GLU A 854 7.56 39.67 15.49
CA GLU A 854 7.41 40.26 16.82
C GLU A 854 8.58 39.88 17.72
N THR A 855 8.85 40.73 18.74
CA THR A 855 9.88 40.41 19.73
C THR A 855 9.50 39.18 20.54
N GLY A 856 10.38 38.19 20.60
CA GLY A 856 10.14 36.93 21.28
C GLY A 856 10.85 35.75 20.59
N SER A 857 10.36 34.51 20.74
CA SER A 857 10.85 33.37 19.99
C SER A 857 10.32 33.37 18.58
N ALA A 858 11.13 32.95 17.62
CA ALA A 858 10.73 32.66 16.25
C ALA A 858 11.41 31.35 15.80
N LYS A 859 10.88 30.72 14.78
CA LYS A 859 11.40 29.44 14.27
C LYS A 859 11.57 29.54 12.75
N LEU A 860 12.67 29.04 12.24
CA LEU A 860 12.89 28.78 10.82
C LEU A 860 12.90 27.26 10.61
N GLU A 861 12.06 26.76 9.73
CA GLU A 861 12.02 25.37 9.28
C GLU A 861 12.47 25.30 7.82
N VAL A 862 13.20 24.26 7.46
CA VAL A 862 13.63 23.99 6.09
C VAL A 862 13.16 22.59 5.70
N ALA A 863 12.60 22.49 4.50
CA ALA A 863 12.19 21.26 3.83
C ALA A 863 13.00 21.09 2.54
N VAL A 864 13.74 20.00 2.44
CA VAL A 864 14.50 19.60 1.25
C VAL A 864 13.76 18.48 0.54
N SER A 865 13.47 18.67 -0.75
CA SER A 865 12.85 17.67 -1.61
C SER A 865 13.88 17.11 -2.58
N PRO A 866 14.49 15.93 -2.33
CA PRO A 866 15.38 15.28 -3.27
C PRO A 866 14.62 14.77 -4.51
N ILE A 867 15.32 14.63 -5.65
CA ILE A 867 14.77 14.01 -6.87
C ILE A 867 14.82 12.48 -6.79
N PRO A 868 15.93 11.84 -6.33
CA PRO A 868 16.04 10.38 -6.32
C PRO A 868 15.17 9.68 -5.28
N VAL A 869 14.57 10.42 -4.34
CA VAL A 869 13.66 9.88 -3.33
C VAL A 869 12.50 10.86 -3.09
N ALA A 870 11.26 10.37 -3.14
CA ALA A 870 10.08 11.19 -2.91
C ALA A 870 9.76 11.39 -1.41
N ILE A 871 10.78 11.34 -0.57
CA ILE A 871 10.68 11.58 0.88
C ILE A 871 11.45 12.86 1.19
N PRO A 872 10.79 13.97 1.54
CA PRO A 872 11.45 15.20 1.94
C PRO A 872 12.14 15.06 3.30
N ALA A 873 13.21 15.83 3.49
CA ALA A 873 13.93 15.93 4.75
C ALA A 873 13.65 17.29 5.41
N PHE A 874 13.35 17.30 6.72
CA PHE A 874 13.00 18.47 7.48
C PHE A 874 14.03 18.75 8.57
N THR A 875 14.29 20.05 8.82
CA THR A 875 15.03 20.52 10.00
C THR A 875 14.56 21.90 10.40
N SER A 876 14.79 22.30 11.64
CA SER A 876 14.41 23.62 12.10
C SER A 876 15.37 24.20 13.14
N ILE A 877 15.41 25.53 13.25
CA ILE A 877 16.15 26.26 14.27
C ILE A 877 15.25 27.33 14.91
N GLU A 878 15.35 27.45 16.23
CA GLU A 878 14.71 28.54 16.97
C GLU A 878 15.72 29.65 17.24
N PHE A 879 15.24 30.88 17.21
CA PHE A 879 16.05 32.08 17.50
C PHE A 879 15.21 33.17 18.19
N VAL A 880 15.90 34.09 18.83
CA VAL A 880 15.27 35.23 19.55
C VAL A 880 15.19 36.45 18.63
N VAL A 881 14.01 37.04 18.51
CA VAL A 881 13.81 38.30 17.80
C VAL A 881 13.92 39.46 18.78
N VAL A 882 14.77 40.45 18.42
CA VAL A 882 14.95 41.71 19.16
C VAL A 882 14.63 42.90 18.23
N LYS A 883 14.31 44.08 18.84
CA LYS A 883 14.06 45.32 18.08
C LYS A 883 15.34 46.07 17.83
#